data_d69380c5aa4ec01512746663212cedca
#
_entry.id   d69380c5aa4ec01512746663212cedca
#
_cell.length_a   1.000
_cell.length_b   1.000
_cell.length_c   1.000
_cell.angle_alpha   90.00
_cell.angle_beta   90.00
_cell.angle_gamma   90.00
#
_symmetry.space_group_name_H-M   'P 1'
#
loop_
_entity.id
_entity.type
_entity.pdbx_description
1 polymer ?
#
loop_
_entity_poly.entity_id
_entity_poly.type
_entity_poly.pdbx_seq_one_letter_code
_entity_poly.pdbx_strand_id
1 'polypeptide(L)'
;MKKLYLFLLVALCGAMINPAVAKKKNKKKASTEATTKKKEKKETKYDKLFKGKKVTTAKGFITLHQFDNKVYFELPLKVLNRDILLGSTIAETTDNQFGCVGEKSSDPFLIRFVQRDSTITLRRVQAGQFSDDREIKKRLQSSTMPAIAETFEIKAYNNDSTAVVFDMTSYLLSDKKMLSPFSPYSLIEMMGANIDKNFEKESSFIQGIKGFEDNVSVRSLLTYKVSVGAKGGYAVKNMPFSAVMNRSFILLPEKPMRHRYADPRIGIFEHSIVEFASEGRGLRTRHIAHRWNLEPSDSAAYLRGELVEPKKPIVFYIDDAFPLSWNKYIHKGVEVWQKAFEKIGFKNAIIAKDFPKNDPNFDPENIKYSCIRYAPSTVANAMGPSWIDPRSGEIINASVTVYHNIVQLVQYWRFLQTAPADKEVRDVVLREDLLGDCIAYVLSHEVGHTLSLMHNMAGSSSIPVESLRDPKFTQEYGTTYSIMDYARNNYIAQPGDKEKGVRMTPPELGAYDYYAISWLYKPIFEAKTSEEEIPILDKWISEKSGDPKYRYGKQQFKRRFDPSSVEEDLGDDPVKASEYGRRNLQYILKHINEWVADKDKDFEFRTALYDEVVYGYVRYLSFVLADIGGIYLNERYDGDQRPSYQTVSKEQQKKALNFLLNELKDLSWLDANETLKEFPIRTSVAMQMENAIIDGILSRCGAVSICSDKATSAPYTQKEYLADIERFVWAPTRAGKTLTDTEMRLQMNYLTKLIEGSVTGVAKNATRKGITDMYGIIEIPEWLKAASRERFGIVSEEFMGCFNNKHAEMQAARLEEISGFEDGVDLKAPLEPMEHVYFGELKKIRSLVAASASTGSADTQRHYRLLLYKIDQALK
;
A
#
# COMPACT_ATOMS: atom_id res chain seq x y z
N MET A 1 3.50 44.40 40.69
CA MET A 1 3.48 45.82 41.12
C MET A 1 3.06 46.64 39.92
N LYS A 2 1.84 47.18 40.01
CA LYS A 2 1.51 48.61 39.86
C LYS A 2 1.78 49.18 38.46
N LYS A 3 0.91 49.81 37.75
CA LYS A 3 -0.42 50.42 37.88
C LYS A 3 -0.72 50.96 36.48
N LEU A 4 -1.83 50.79 35.86
CA LEU A 4 -3.12 51.40 36.01
C LEU A 4 -3.22 52.87 35.54
N TYR A 5 -4.33 53.16 34.90
CA TYR A 5 -5.13 54.38 34.61
C TYR A 5 -5.10 54.81 33.13
N LEU A 6 -6.21 54.81 32.42
CA LEU A 6 -7.59 55.29 32.50
C LEU A 6 -7.71 56.80 32.22
N PHE A 7 -8.61 57.12 31.36
CA PHE A 7 -9.56 58.18 31.24
C PHE A 7 -9.73 58.61 29.76
N LEU A 8 -10.84 58.44 29.13
CA LEU A 8 -12.24 58.87 29.24
C LEU A 8 -12.46 60.40 28.96
N LEU A 9 -13.38 60.58 28.10
CA LEU A 9 -14.52 61.52 28.02
C LEU A 9 -14.41 62.55 26.84
N VAL A 10 -15.37 62.44 25.93
CA VAL A 10 -16.71 63.11 25.88
C VAL A 10 -16.59 64.52 25.33
N ALA A 11 -17.31 65.03 24.43
CA ALA A 11 -18.65 65.08 23.95
C ALA A 11 -18.80 66.28 22.95
N LEU A 12 -19.63 66.13 22.09
CA LEU A 12 -20.94 66.76 21.85
C LEU A 12 -21.05 68.04 21.00
N CYS A 13 -22.00 67.93 20.08
CA CYS A 13 -22.91 68.99 19.58
C CYS A 13 -22.32 70.04 18.63
N GLY A 14 -22.93 70.34 17.55
CA GLY A 14 -24.28 70.70 17.31
C GLY A 14 -24.56 70.96 15.82
N ALA A 15 -25.82 70.77 15.56
CA ALA A 15 -26.53 70.99 14.33
C ALA A 15 -26.62 72.45 13.89
N MET A 16 -26.97 72.65 12.63
CA MET A 16 -28.07 73.43 12.11
C MET A 16 -27.82 73.80 10.66
N ILE A 17 -28.57 73.30 9.70
CA ILE A 17 -29.82 73.77 9.09
C ILE A 17 -29.64 74.97 8.18
N ASN A 18 -29.82 74.74 6.89
CA ASN A 18 -30.59 75.39 5.83
C ASN A 18 -30.48 76.88 5.48
N PRO A 19 -31.14 77.35 4.39
CA PRO A 19 -31.37 76.80 3.01
C PRO A 19 -31.21 77.85 1.91
N ALA A 20 -31.27 77.26 0.67
CA ALA A 20 -31.74 77.85 -0.58
C ALA A 20 -31.76 79.36 -0.85
N VAL A 21 -31.41 79.77 -2.09
CA VAL A 21 -32.28 80.56 -2.97
C VAL A 21 -31.81 80.35 -4.46
N ALA A 22 -32.82 80.06 -5.26
CA ALA A 22 -32.75 79.97 -6.71
C ALA A 22 -32.71 81.38 -7.34
N LYS A 23 -32.00 81.50 -8.49
CA LYS A 23 -32.31 82.51 -9.48
C LYS A 23 -32.17 81.95 -10.91
N LYS A 24 -33.33 81.87 -11.58
CA LYS A 24 -33.50 81.83 -13.03
C LYS A 24 -33.00 83.10 -13.72
N LYS A 25 -32.36 82.91 -14.85
CA LYS A 25 -32.57 83.68 -16.05
C LYS A 25 -32.06 83.08 -17.35
N ASN A 26 -32.99 82.66 -18.16
CA ASN A 26 -33.20 82.78 -19.58
C ASN A 26 -32.10 82.83 -20.65
N LYS A 27 -32.26 81.84 -21.55
CA LYS A 27 -32.25 81.83 -23.04
C LYS A 27 -31.23 82.67 -23.79
N LYS A 28 -30.41 81.92 -24.60
CA LYS A 28 -30.34 82.12 -26.03
C LYS A 28 -30.00 80.87 -26.75
N LYS A 29 -30.77 80.53 -27.80
CA LYS A 29 -30.53 79.50 -28.76
C LYS A 29 -29.27 79.81 -29.64
N ALA A 30 -28.47 78.77 -29.84
CA ALA A 30 -27.71 78.65 -31.10
C ALA A 30 -27.48 77.18 -31.33
N SER A 31 -27.71 76.81 -32.53
CA SER A 31 -27.77 75.51 -33.15
C SER A 31 -26.37 74.87 -33.34
N THR A 32 -26.40 73.55 -33.39
CA THR A 32 -25.58 72.69 -34.25
C THR A 32 -24.21 72.22 -33.76
N GLU A 33 -24.12 71.04 -33.59
CA GLU A 33 -23.26 69.91 -33.97
C GLU A 33 -23.19 68.87 -32.91
N ALA A 34 -23.80 67.70 -33.16
CA ALA A 34 -23.71 66.48 -32.36
C ALA A 34 -22.36 65.85 -32.54
N THR A 35 -21.38 66.20 -31.73
CA THR A 35 -20.22 65.37 -31.43
C THR A 35 -20.61 64.37 -30.35
N THR A 36 -20.85 63.16 -30.73
CA THR A 36 -20.96 62.03 -29.84
C THR A 36 -19.62 61.86 -29.10
N LYS A 37 -19.51 62.49 -27.90
CA LYS A 37 -18.48 62.14 -26.93
C LYS A 37 -18.77 60.70 -26.50
N LYS A 38 -18.03 59.73 -27.04
CA LYS A 38 -17.86 58.43 -26.39
C LYS A 38 -17.52 58.74 -24.93
N LYS A 39 -18.46 58.34 -23.99
CA LYS A 39 -18.14 58.30 -22.58
C LYS A 39 -16.94 57.37 -22.43
N GLU A 40 -15.76 57.90 -22.12
CA GLU A 40 -14.62 57.07 -21.70
C GLU A 40 -15.12 56.20 -20.56
N LYS A 41 -15.13 54.92 -20.80
CA LYS A 41 -15.48 53.90 -19.77
C LYS A 41 -14.43 54.05 -18.71
N LYS A 42 -14.81 54.48 -17.51
CA LYS A 42 -13.91 54.62 -16.38
C LYS A 42 -13.25 53.27 -16.14
N GLU A 43 -11.93 53.19 -16.25
CA GLU A 43 -11.10 52.00 -16.10
C GLU A 43 -11.39 51.37 -14.72
N THR A 44 -11.82 50.12 -14.71
CA THR A 44 -12.20 49.38 -13.48
C THR A 44 -10.96 48.94 -12.69
N LYS A 45 -11.11 48.53 -11.44
CA LYS A 45 -9.99 47.89 -10.70
C LYS A 45 -9.50 46.61 -11.40
N TYR A 46 -10.38 45.90 -12.08
CA TYR A 46 -10.06 44.70 -12.88
C TYR A 46 -9.16 45.10 -14.06
N ASP A 47 -9.55 46.12 -14.86
CA ASP A 47 -8.76 46.57 -15.99
C ASP A 47 -7.36 47.01 -15.55
N LYS A 48 -7.27 47.70 -14.41
CA LYS A 48 -5.99 48.19 -13.84
C LYS A 48 -5.08 47.06 -13.39
N LEU A 49 -5.63 45.96 -12.88
CA LEU A 49 -4.86 44.82 -12.43
C LEU A 49 -4.04 44.17 -13.55
N PHE A 50 -4.61 44.14 -14.77
CA PHE A 50 -4.02 43.49 -15.94
C PHE A 50 -3.38 44.45 -16.94
N LYS A 51 -3.54 45.75 -16.74
CA LYS A 51 -3.06 46.79 -17.68
C LYS A 51 -1.53 46.73 -17.86
N GLY A 52 -1.11 46.63 -19.10
CA GLY A 52 0.32 46.57 -19.44
C GLY A 52 1.05 45.29 -19.07
N LYS A 53 0.33 44.26 -18.63
CA LYS A 53 0.88 42.95 -18.28
C LYS A 53 0.73 41.97 -19.45
N LYS A 54 1.71 41.07 -19.58
CA LYS A 54 1.61 39.90 -20.47
C LYS A 54 0.94 38.77 -19.67
N VAL A 55 -0.39 38.70 -19.78
CA VAL A 55 -1.19 37.77 -19.01
C VAL A 55 -1.43 36.47 -19.77
N THR A 56 -1.08 35.34 -19.20
CA THR A 56 -1.56 34.02 -19.63
C THR A 56 -2.86 33.73 -18.90
N THR A 57 -3.91 33.35 -19.62
CA THR A 57 -5.23 33.06 -19.05
C THR A 57 -5.66 31.62 -19.40
N ALA A 58 -6.04 30.85 -18.38
CA ALA A 58 -6.61 29.50 -18.51
C ALA A 58 -8.07 29.53 -17.99
N LYS A 59 -9.02 29.25 -18.90
CA LYS A 59 -10.45 29.24 -18.57
C LYS A 59 -10.92 27.86 -18.16
N GLY A 60 -11.61 27.79 -17.04
CA GLY A 60 -12.22 26.59 -16.47
C GLY A 60 -13.38 26.98 -15.56
N PHE A 61 -13.80 26.11 -14.65
CA PHE A 61 -14.81 26.49 -13.64
C PHE A 61 -14.35 27.64 -12.74
N ILE A 62 -13.04 27.82 -12.63
CA ILE A 62 -12.35 29.02 -12.16
C ILE A 62 -11.50 29.51 -13.33
N THR A 63 -11.46 30.80 -13.63
CA THR A 63 -10.52 31.35 -14.57
C THR A 63 -9.21 31.68 -13.87
N LEU A 64 -8.08 31.20 -14.39
CA LEU A 64 -6.75 31.44 -13.85
C LEU A 64 -6.03 32.48 -14.72
N HIS A 65 -5.32 33.41 -14.07
CA HIS A 65 -4.47 34.40 -14.75
C HIS A 65 -3.08 34.34 -14.18
N GLN A 66 -2.06 34.19 -15.05
CA GLN A 66 -0.65 34.15 -14.65
C GLN A 66 0.12 35.32 -15.31
N PHE A 67 0.82 36.08 -14.48
CA PHE A 67 1.78 37.08 -14.89
C PHE A 67 2.73 37.44 -13.74
N ASP A 68 3.94 37.94 -14.03
CA ASP A 68 4.94 38.34 -13.03
C ASP A 68 5.19 37.31 -11.93
N ASN A 69 5.28 36.03 -12.29
CA ASN A 69 5.41 34.88 -11.37
C ASN A 69 4.27 34.76 -10.33
N LYS A 70 3.11 35.33 -10.65
CA LYS A 70 1.91 35.26 -9.79
C LYS A 70 0.78 34.54 -10.50
N VAL A 71 -0.07 33.91 -9.70
CA VAL A 71 -1.31 33.31 -10.18
C VAL A 71 -2.51 33.92 -9.44
N TYR A 72 -3.44 34.45 -10.20
CA TYR A 72 -4.70 35.01 -9.74
C TYR A 72 -5.85 34.08 -10.10
N PHE A 73 -6.71 33.82 -9.13
CA PHE A 73 -7.96 33.10 -9.34
C PHE A 73 -9.09 34.11 -9.54
N GLU A 74 -9.74 34.07 -10.69
CA GLU A 74 -11.02 34.72 -10.94
C GLU A 74 -12.12 33.68 -10.67
N LEU A 75 -12.62 33.71 -9.43
CA LEU A 75 -13.58 32.76 -8.87
C LEU A 75 -15.01 33.24 -9.08
N PRO A 76 -15.83 32.51 -9.87
CA PRO A 76 -17.25 32.85 -10.03
C PRO A 76 -17.98 32.78 -8.69
N LEU A 77 -18.84 33.78 -8.41
CA LEU A 77 -19.61 33.85 -7.16
C LEU A 77 -20.48 32.61 -6.92
N LYS A 78 -20.94 31.95 -7.98
CA LYS A 78 -21.72 30.69 -7.90
C LYS A 78 -20.89 29.50 -7.40
N VAL A 79 -19.54 29.60 -7.40
CA VAL A 79 -18.64 28.55 -6.89
C VAL A 79 -18.32 28.74 -5.41
N LEU A 80 -18.66 29.89 -4.83
CA LEU A 80 -18.54 30.11 -3.39
C LEU A 80 -19.35 29.07 -2.61
N ASN A 81 -18.75 28.55 -1.53
CA ASN A 81 -19.32 27.52 -0.65
C ASN A 81 -19.51 26.13 -1.31
N ARG A 82 -19.10 25.95 -2.56
CA ARG A 82 -19.08 24.64 -3.21
C ARG A 82 -17.89 23.80 -2.73
N ASP A 83 -18.09 22.49 -2.68
CA ASP A 83 -17.02 21.53 -2.35
C ASP A 83 -16.09 21.37 -3.56
N ILE A 84 -14.81 21.58 -3.31
CA ILE A 84 -13.72 21.42 -4.26
C ILE A 84 -12.74 20.44 -3.64
N LEU A 85 -12.32 19.45 -4.40
CA LEU A 85 -11.24 18.53 -4.04
C LEU A 85 -9.92 19.13 -4.52
N LEU A 86 -8.95 19.29 -3.60
CA LEU A 86 -7.60 19.76 -3.91
C LEU A 86 -6.63 18.59 -3.74
N GLY A 87 -5.96 18.22 -4.81
CA GLY A 87 -4.94 17.18 -4.84
C GLY A 87 -3.67 17.66 -5.52
N SER A 88 -2.59 16.90 -5.33
CA SER A 88 -1.27 17.20 -5.86
C SER A 88 -0.63 15.97 -6.48
N THR A 89 -0.02 16.15 -7.66
CA THR A 89 0.79 15.12 -8.33
C THR A 89 2.15 15.68 -8.69
N ILE A 90 3.17 14.84 -8.73
CA ILE A 90 4.50 15.21 -9.21
C ILE A 90 4.45 15.19 -10.74
N ALA A 91 4.67 16.35 -11.38
CA ALA A 91 4.69 16.48 -12.83
C ALA A 91 6.10 16.37 -13.43
N GLU A 92 7.11 16.86 -12.71
CA GLU A 92 8.53 16.77 -13.06
C GLU A 92 9.36 16.69 -11.77
N THR A 93 10.52 16.06 -11.82
CA THR A 93 11.44 15.95 -10.68
C THR A 93 12.87 15.94 -11.15
N THR A 94 13.77 16.47 -10.33
CA THR A 94 15.23 16.41 -10.57
C THR A 94 15.85 15.12 -10.08
N ASP A 95 15.16 14.38 -9.20
CA ASP A 95 15.62 13.11 -8.65
C ASP A 95 14.43 12.23 -8.32
N ASN A 96 14.29 11.12 -9.02
CA ASN A 96 13.20 10.18 -8.87
C ASN A 96 13.30 9.28 -7.61
N GLN A 97 14.39 9.36 -6.84
CA GLN A 97 14.48 8.71 -5.54
C GLN A 97 13.61 9.40 -4.47
N PHE A 98 13.32 10.70 -4.63
CA PHE A 98 12.47 11.47 -3.72
C PHE A 98 11.01 11.55 -4.18
N GLY A 99 10.71 11.15 -5.40
CA GLY A 99 9.37 11.10 -5.96
C GLY A 99 9.38 10.97 -7.47
N CYS A 100 8.47 10.17 -8.01
CA CYS A 100 8.37 9.86 -9.44
C CYS A 100 7.28 10.69 -10.12
N VAL A 101 7.44 10.94 -11.41
CA VAL A 101 6.44 11.62 -12.25
C VAL A 101 5.14 10.81 -12.23
N GLY A 102 4.01 11.49 -12.01
CA GLY A 102 2.69 10.88 -11.87
C GLY A 102 2.34 10.46 -10.44
N GLU A 103 3.30 10.47 -9.52
CA GLU A 103 3.09 10.08 -8.12
C GLU A 103 2.18 11.08 -7.39
N LYS A 104 1.27 10.55 -6.59
CA LYS A 104 0.37 11.28 -5.69
C LYS A 104 0.99 11.30 -4.30
N SER A 105 1.78 12.35 -4.02
CA SER A 105 2.55 12.47 -2.77
C SER A 105 1.71 12.63 -1.50
N SER A 106 0.44 12.97 -1.64
CA SER A 106 -0.49 13.13 -0.50
C SER A 106 -1.93 12.89 -0.94
N ASP A 107 -2.79 12.54 0.02
CA ASP A 107 -4.22 12.43 -0.23
C ASP A 107 -4.83 13.77 -0.58
N PRO A 108 -5.81 13.79 -1.49
CA PRO A 108 -6.59 14.98 -1.76
C PRO A 108 -7.49 15.32 -0.56
N PHE A 109 -7.82 16.58 -0.44
CA PHE A 109 -8.67 17.06 0.65
C PHE A 109 -9.72 18.07 0.20
N LEU A 110 -10.84 18.10 0.92
CA LEU A 110 -11.93 19.00 0.61
C LEU A 110 -11.64 20.43 1.07
N ILE A 111 -11.90 21.38 0.16
CA ILE A 111 -11.85 22.81 0.43
C ILE A 111 -13.14 23.51 0.02
N ARG A 112 -13.37 24.69 0.60
CA ARG A 112 -14.38 25.67 0.16
C ARG A 112 -13.76 27.07 0.14
N PHE A 113 -14.11 27.83 -0.86
CA PHE A 113 -13.88 29.27 -0.89
C PHE A 113 -15.09 29.99 -0.30
N VAL A 114 -14.86 30.83 0.73
CA VAL A 114 -15.92 31.57 1.41
C VAL A 114 -15.55 33.04 1.40
N GLN A 115 -16.46 33.89 0.90
CA GLN A 115 -16.27 35.33 0.93
C GLN A 115 -16.70 35.92 2.30
N ARG A 116 -15.85 36.80 2.82
CA ARG A 116 -16.17 37.64 3.97
C ARG A 116 -15.67 39.05 3.72
N ASP A 117 -16.55 40.00 3.62
CA ASP A 117 -16.26 41.38 3.33
C ASP A 117 -15.38 41.53 2.06
N SER A 118 -14.17 42.04 2.23
CA SER A 118 -13.17 42.24 1.16
C SER A 118 -12.16 41.05 1.01
N THR A 119 -12.48 39.90 1.60
CA THR A 119 -11.56 38.76 1.62
C THR A 119 -12.25 37.47 1.14
N ILE A 120 -11.44 36.55 0.59
CA ILE A 120 -11.79 35.16 0.33
C ILE A 120 -10.99 34.31 1.31
N THR A 121 -11.67 33.44 2.05
CA THR A 121 -11.04 32.42 2.89
C THR A 121 -11.10 31.05 2.21
N LEU A 122 -9.96 30.38 2.11
CA LEU A 122 -9.88 28.97 1.79
C LEU A 122 -10.08 28.18 3.08
N ARG A 123 -11.08 27.35 3.11
CA ARG A 123 -11.43 26.56 4.29
C ARG A 123 -11.28 25.08 3.99
N ARG A 124 -10.66 24.34 4.93
CA ARG A 124 -10.60 22.88 4.89
C ARG A 124 -11.88 22.30 5.49
N VAL A 125 -12.52 21.41 4.73
CA VAL A 125 -13.76 20.73 5.12
C VAL A 125 -13.44 19.32 5.62
N GLN A 126 -14.05 18.92 6.73
CA GLN A 126 -14.03 17.55 7.21
C GLN A 126 -15.33 16.86 6.79
N ALA A 127 -15.22 15.67 6.16
CA ALA A 127 -16.37 14.89 5.70
C ALA A 127 -16.65 13.65 6.58
N GLY A 128 -15.81 13.40 7.59
CA GLY A 128 -15.84 12.16 8.38
C GLY A 128 -16.95 12.06 9.44
N GLN A 129 -17.86 13.04 9.55
CA GLN A 129 -18.94 13.02 10.55
C GLN A 129 -20.27 13.46 9.93
N PHE A 130 -21.34 12.74 10.21
CA PHE A 130 -22.66 13.07 9.71
C PHE A 130 -23.79 12.66 10.68
N SER A 131 -24.98 13.17 10.43
CA SER A 131 -26.23 12.73 11.07
C SER A 131 -27.38 12.97 10.10
N ASP A 132 -28.33 12.05 10.07
CA ASP A 132 -29.61 12.23 9.40
C ASP A 132 -30.62 12.97 10.28
N ASP A 133 -30.41 12.99 11.60
CA ASP A 133 -31.20 13.79 12.53
C ASP A 133 -30.93 15.27 12.33
N ARG A 134 -32.00 16.04 12.14
CA ARG A 134 -31.93 17.46 11.80
C ARG A 134 -31.24 18.31 12.88
N GLU A 135 -31.53 18.07 14.15
CA GLU A 135 -30.98 18.88 15.25
C GLU A 135 -29.52 18.49 15.53
N ILE A 136 -29.20 17.22 15.48
CA ILE A 136 -27.81 16.74 15.58
C ILE A 136 -26.98 17.28 14.42
N LYS A 137 -27.47 17.20 13.18
CA LYS A 137 -26.82 17.77 12.00
C LYS A 137 -26.50 19.24 12.13
N LYS A 138 -27.46 20.03 12.67
CA LYS A 138 -27.26 21.45 12.95
C LYS A 138 -26.14 21.68 13.99
N ARG A 139 -26.08 20.85 15.01
CA ARG A 139 -25.04 20.95 16.05
C ARG A 139 -23.68 20.48 15.52
N LEU A 140 -23.62 19.43 14.71
CA LEU A 140 -22.41 18.99 14.03
C LEU A 140 -21.83 20.11 13.16
N GLN A 141 -22.62 20.81 12.37
CA GLN A 141 -22.20 21.96 11.58
C GLN A 141 -21.52 23.06 12.40
N SER A 142 -21.97 23.25 13.64
CA SER A 142 -21.35 24.22 14.57
C SER A 142 -20.08 23.67 15.23
N SER A 143 -20.01 22.35 15.47
CA SER A 143 -18.91 21.68 16.14
C SER A 143 -17.74 21.32 15.19
N THR A 144 -18.05 21.14 13.91
CA THR A 144 -17.11 20.76 12.85
C THR A 144 -17.01 21.83 11.76
N MET A 145 -17.06 23.08 12.16
CA MET A 145 -16.95 24.20 11.23
C MET A 145 -15.65 24.12 10.41
N PRO A 146 -15.71 24.31 9.08
CA PRO A 146 -14.53 24.26 8.24
C PRO A 146 -13.44 25.24 8.67
N ALA A 147 -12.24 24.73 8.94
CA ALA A 147 -11.12 25.52 9.43
C ALA A 147 -10.57 26.44 8.34
N ILE A 148 -10.23 27.69 8.69
CA ILE A 148 -9.57 28.61 7.77
C ILE A 148 -8.11 28.15 7.59
N ALA A 149 -7.76 27.76 6.36
CA ALA A 149 -6.40 27.37 5.98
C ALA A 149 -5.60 28.58 5.47
N GLU A 150 -6.26 29.51 4.77
CA GLU A 150 -5.63 30.72 4.22
C GLU A 150 -6.68 31.82 4.00
N THR A 151 -6.25 33.09 3.95
CA THR A 151 -7.10 34.26 3.67
C THR A 151 -6.45 35.10 2.57
N PHE A 152 -7.23 35.46 1.57
CA PHE A 152 -6.80 36.25 0.42
C PHE A 152 -7.60 37.53 0.32
N GLU A 153 -6.94 38.64 0.03
CA GLU A 153 -7.57 39.92 -0.25
C GLU A 153 -8.20 39.90 -1.66
N ILE A 154 -9.44 40.36 -1.79
CA ILE A 154 -10.10 40.57 -3.08
C ILE A 154 -9.43 41.77 -3.77
N LYS A 155 -8.73 41.52 -4.89
CA LYS A 155 -8.05 42.57 -5.67
C LYS A 155 -9.03 43.33 -6.56
N ALA A 156 -9.99 42.62 -7.15
CA ALA A 156 -11.02 43.20 -8.00
C ALA A 156 -12.23 42.27 -8.09
N TYR A 157 -13.35 42.83 -8.55
CA TYR A 157 -14.44 42.09 -9.19
C TYR A 157 -14.25 42.14 -10.70
N ASN A 158 -14.59 41.14 -11.45
CA ASN A 158 -14.58 41.20 -12.91
C ASN A 158 -15.60 42.22 -13.42
N ASN A 159 -15.53 42.58 -14.71
CA ASN A 159 -16.27 43.72 -15.25
C ASN A 159 -17.79 43.60 -15.18
N ASP A 160 -18.34 42.42 -15.08
CA ASP A 160 -19.77 42.13 -14.89
C ASP A 160 -20.15 41.80 -13.45
N SER A 161 -19.19 41.85 -12.54
CA SER A 161 -19.34 41.57 -11.11
C SER A 161 -19.87 40.15 -10.77
N THR A 162 -19.64 39.20 -11.63
CA THR A 162 -20.03 37.80 -11.45
C THR A 162 -18.93 36.92 -10.82
N ALA A 163 -17.71 37.45 -10.73
CA ALA A 163 -16.55 36.77 -10.15
C ALA A 163 -15.64 37.72 -9.35
N VAL A 164 -14.93 37.16 -8.39
CA VAL A 164 -13.90 37.86 -7.58
C VAL A 164 -12.51 37.40 -7.96
N VAL A 165 -11.55 38.32 -7.98
CA VAL A 165 -10.15 38.06 -8.30
C VAL A 165 -9.27 38.24 -7.06
N PHE A 166 -8.44 37.23 -6.76
CA PHE A 166 -7.49 37.22 -5.64
C PHE A 166 -6.19 36.46 -5.99
N ASP A 167 -5.12 36.77 -5.29
CA ASP A 167 -3.78 36.21 -5.51
C ASP A 167 -3.57 34.94 -4.69
N MET A 168 -3.38 33.77 -5.35
CA MET A 168 -3.14 32.45 -4.73
C MET A 168 -1.67 32.06 -4.62
N THR A 169 -0.76 32.91 -5.11
CA THR A 169 0.65 32.57 -5.29
C THR A 169 1.32 32.06 -4.02
N SER A 170 1.14 32.78 -2.90
CA SER A 170 1.80 32.42 -1.63
C SER A 170 1.37 31.06 -1.09
N TYR A 171 0.12 30.67 -1.31
CA TYR A 171 -0.38 29.37 -0.91
C TYR A 171 0.21 28.23 -1.74
N LEU A 172 0.31 28.44 -3.06
CA LEU A 172 0.78 27.44 -4.02
C LEU A 172 2.31 27.32 -4.06
N LEU A 173 3.04 28.36 -3.62
CA LEU A 173 4.50 28.39 -3.44
C LEU A 173 4.84 28.31 -1.94
N SER A 174 4.40 27.24 -1.27
CA SER A 174 4.67 27.02 0.15
C SER A 174 4.97 25.54 0.42
N ASP A 175 5.76 25.28 1.45
CA ASP A 175 6.09 23.93 1.94
C ASP A 175 5.04 23.44 2.95
N LYS A 176 3.76 23.49 2.56
CA LYS A 176 2.70 22.88 3.35
C LYS A 176 2.74 21.35 3.15
N LYS A 177 2.74 20.59 4.24
CA LYS A 177 2.81 19.11 4.21
C LYS A 177 1.87 18.47 3.18
N MET A 178 0.65 18.99 3.03
CA MET A 178 -0.35 18.49 2.08
C MET A 178 -0.08 18.88 0.62
N LEU A 179 0.89 19.73 0.37
CA LEU A 179 1.28 20.20 -0.96
C LEU A 179 2.74 19.86 -1.26
N SER A 180 3.44 19.16 -0.36
CA SER A 180 4.85 18.79 -0.47
C SER A 180 5.07 17.71 -1.55
N PRO A 181 6.19 17.73 -2.28
CA PRO A 181 6.56 16.61 -3.15
C PRO A 181 6.95 15.35 -2.37
N PHE A 182 7.35 15.51 -1.11
CA PHE A 182 7.78 14.39 -0.28
C PHE A 182 6.56 13.67 0.29
N SER A 183 6.44 12.40 -0.03
CA SER A 183 5.46 11.53 0.60
C SER A 183 5.85 11.32 2.07
N PRO A 184 4.90 11.36 3.01
CA PRO A 184 5.16 10.94 4.40
C PRO A 184 5.50 9.45 4.52
N TYR A 185 5.36 8.72 3.41
CA TYR A 185 5.65 7.31 3.25
C TYR A 185 6.80 7.09 2.27
N SER A 186 7.75 8.05 2.18
CA SER A 186 8.90 7.88 1.30
C SER A 186 9.70 6.65 1.74
N LEU A 187 10.18 5.89 0.76
CA LEU A 187 11.00 4.72 1.00
C LEU A 187 12.21 5.00 1.89
N ILE A 188 12.80 6.16 1.71
CA ILE A 188 13.97 6.62 2.48
C ILE A 188 13.61 6.73 3.97
N GLU A 189 12.45 7.33 4.30
CA GLU A 189 11.99 7.45 5.69
C GLU A 189 11.58 6.09 6.27
N MET A 190 10.97 5.22 5.45
CA MET A 190 10.61 3.87 5.87
C MET A 190 11.82 2.97 6.14
N MET A 191 12.95 3.22 5.48
CA MET A 191 14.23 2.54 5.76
C MET A 191 14.92 3.04 7.03
N GLY A 192 14.24 3.91 7.80
CA GLY A 192 14.77 4.47 9.05
C GLY A 192 15.80 5.58 8.83
N ALA A 193 15.90 6.12 7.62
CA ALA A 193 16.64 7.34 7.35
C ALA A 193 15.73 8.57 7.52
N ASN A 194 16.29 9.66 8.01
CA ASN A 194 15.60 10.94 8.11
C ASN A 194 15.88 11.78 6.88
N ILE A 195 14.86 12.41 6.32
CA ILE A 195 14.99 13.41 5.27
C ILE A 195 14.80 14.79 5.90
N ASP A 196 15.89 15.53 6.05
CA ASP A 196 15.82 16.96 6.39
C ASP A 196 15.68 17.77 5.11
N LYS A 197 14.64 18.60 5.05
CA LYS A 197 14.26 19.38 3.86
C LYS A 197 14.10 20.86 4.21
N ASN A 198 14.91 21.68 3.59
CA ASN A 198 14.84 23.13 3.71
C ASN A 198 14.27 23.71 2.43
N PHE A 199 13.10 24.33 2.52
CA PHE A 199 12.40 24.94 1.38
C PHE A 199 13.09 26.24 0.94
N GLU A 200 13.43 26.34 -0.35
CA GLU A 200 14.08 27.50 -0.98
C GLU A 200 13.04 28.34 -1.72
N LYS A 201 12.38 29.23 -1.01
CA LYS A 201 11.26 30.03 -1.54
C LYS A 201 11.65 30.89 -2.75
N GLU A 202 12.82 31.51 -2.73
CA GLU A 202 13.30 32.41 -3.81
C GLU A 202 13.65 31.66 -5.09
N SER A 203 13.87 30.34 -4.99
CA SER A 203 14.12 29.45 -6.14
C SER A 203 12.86 28.70 -6.59
N SER A 204 11.70 29.03 -6.03
CA SER A 204 10.41 28.40 -6.33
C SER A 204 9.51 29.36 -7.09
N PHE A 205 8.79 28.88 -8.11
CA PHE A 205 7.96 29.75 -8.95
C PHE A 205 6.79 29.00 -9.60
N ILE A 206 5.79 29.77 -10.08
CA ILE A 206 4.65 29.23 -10.85
C ILE A 206 5.13 28.95 -12.28
N GLN A 207 5.15 27.69 -12.68
CA GLN A 207 5.57 27.25 -14.00
C GLN A 207 4.45 27.40 -15.05
N GLY A 208 3.18 27.13 -14.67
CA GLY A 208 2.08 27.21 -15.62
C GLY A 208 0.71 27.00 -14.99
N ILE A 209 -0.31 27.29 -15.79
CA ILE A 209 -1.73 27.13 -15.43
C ILE A 209 -2.50 26.44 -16.55
N LYS A 210 -3.49 25.62 -16.19
CA LYS A 210 -4.42 24.98 -17.13
C LYS A 210 -5.85 25.08 -16.60
N GLY A 211 -6.83 25.19 -17.50
CA GLY A 211 -8.25 25.24 -17.14
C GLY A 211 -9.05 24.25 -17.95
N PHE A 212 -9.95 23.55 -17.27
CA PHE A 212 -10.87 22.58 -17.86
C PHE A 212 -12.28 22.82 -17.30
N GLU A 213 -13.29 22.20 -17.87
CA GLU A 213 -14.69 22.45 -17.54
C GLU A 213 -15.00 22.29 -16.05
N ASP A 214 -14.54 21.20 -15.44
CA ASP A 214 -14.80 20.81 -14.05
C ASP A 214 -13.57 20.82 -13.13
N ASN A 215 -12.41 21.15 -13.68
CA ASN A 215 -11.18 21.26 -12.91
C ASN A 215 -10.23 22.32 -13.46
N VAL A 216 -9.32 22.78 -12.61
CA VAL A 216 -8.21 23.66 -13.00
C VAL A 216 -6.93 23.19 -12.34
N SER A 217 -5.80 23.42 -12.97
CA SER A 217 -4.51 23.05 -12.38
C SER A 217 -3.49 24.19 -12.45
N VAL A 218 -2.60 24.18 -11.44
CA VAL A 218 -1.46 25.08 -11.35
C VAL A 218 -0.19 24.26 -11.16
N ARG A 219 0.78 24.43 -12.03
CA ARG A 219 2.11 23.83 -11.92
C ARG A 219 3.03 24.76 -11.12
N SER A 220 3.51 24.28 -9.99
CA SER A 220 4.42 25.00 -9.10
C SER A 220 5.75 24.25 -9.03
N LEU A 221 6.85 24.87 -9.47
CA LEU A 221 8.18 24.37 -9.20
C LEU A 221 8.57 24.74 -7.78
N LEU A 222 8.84 23.74 -6.96
CA LEU A 222 9.30 23.87 -5.59
C LEU A 222 10.74 23.38 -5.49
N THR A 223 11.60 24.15 -4.84
CA THR A 223 13.02 23.85 -4.67
C THR A 223 13.36 23.69 -3.20
N TYR A 224 14.22 22.71 -2.91
CA TYR A 224 14.66 22.35 -1.57
C TYR A 224 16.16 22.09 -1.51
N LYS A 225 16.74 22.23 -0.33
CA LYS A 225 18.01 21.60 0.05
C LYS A 225 17.69 20.39 0.91
N VAL A 226 18.04 19.21 0.42
CA VAL A 226 17.72 17.92 1.06
C VAL A 226 18.98 17.34 1.69
N SER A 227 18.85 16.84 2.91
CA SER A 227 19.88 16.04 3.57
C SER A 227 19.29 14.71 4.01
N VAL A 228 19.97 13.62 3.69
CA VAL A 228 19.54 12.26 4.04
C VAL A 228 20.51 11.71 5.09
N GLY A 229 19.98 11.35 6.24
CA GLY A 229 20.76 10.86 7.37
C GLY A 229 20.19 9.58 7.98
N ALA A 230 21.08 8.76 8.53
CA ALA A 230 20.74 7.61 9.37
C ALA A 230 21.42 7.75 10.73
N LYS A 231 21.13 6.85 11.69
CA LYS A 231 21.80 6.84 12.99
C LYS A 231 23.33 6.85 12.81
N GLY A 232 23.95 8.00 13.08
CA GLY A 232 25.42 8.17 12.99
C GLY A 232 25.92 9.24 12.02
N GLY A 233 25.05 9.91 11.23
CA GLY A 233 25.46 11.00 10.34
C GLY A 233 24.62 11.11 9.07
N TYR A 234 24.98 12.07 8.23
CA TYR A 234 24.34 12.27 6.93
C TYR A 234 25.09 11.52 5.83
N ALA A 235 24.38 10.72 5.03
CA ALA A 235 24.89 10.13 3.79
C ALA A 235 24.97 11.18 2.68
N VAL A 236 23.98 12.10 2.65
CA VAL A 236 23.91 13.23 1.71
C VAL A 236 23.58 14.49 2.50
N LYS A 237 24.21 15.63 2.18
CA LYS A 237 23.97 16.90 2.87
C LYS A 237 23.77 18.05 1.90
N ASN A 238 22.69 18.82 2.11
CA ASN A 238 22.36 20.04 1.36
C ASN A 238 22.30 19.82 -0.16
N MET A 239 21.87 18.67 -0.63
CA MET A 239 21.70 18.39 -2.06
C MET A 239 20.53 19.22 -2.61
N PRO A 240 20.68 19.93 -3.74
CA PRO A 240 19.57 20.63 -4.38
C PRO A 240 18.58 19.62 -4.95
N PHE A 241 17.30 19.81 -4.64
CA PHE A 241 16.19 19.01 -5.18
C PHE A 241 15.09 19.95 -5.63
N SER A 242 14.53 19.75 -6.80
CA SER A 242 13.36 20.49 -7.30
C SER A 242 12.33 19.54 -7.87
N ALA A 243 11.06 19.83 -7.60
CA ALA A 243 9.93 19.13 -8.18
C ALA A 243 8.88 20.11 -8.69
N VAL A 244 8.32 19.81 -9.84
CA VAL A 244 7.14 20.50 -10.36
C VAL A 244 5.91 19.76 -9.86
N MET A 245 5.15 20.45 -9.03
CA MET A 245 3.91 19.92 -8.49
C MET A 245 2.72 20.44 -9.26
N ASN A 246 1.91 19.53 -9.78
CA ASN A 246 0.62 19.88 -10.38
C ASN A 246 -0.46 19.90 -9.28
N ARG A 247 -1.06 21.06 -9.03
CA ARG A 247 -2.13 21.27 -8.06
C ARG A 247 -3.45 21.26 -8.77
N SER A 248 -4.25 20.22 -8.58
CA SER A 248 -5.56 20.08 -9.23
C SER A 248 -6.68 20.48 -8.27
N PHE A 249 -7.49 21.44 -8.70
CA PHE A 249 -8.73 21.84 -8.04
C PHE A 249 -9.89 21.26 -8.84
N ILE A 250 -10.72 20.42 -8.20
CA ILE A 250 -11.79 19.67 -8.87
C ILE A 250 -13.10 20.10 -8.26
N LEU A 251 -14.01 20.62 -9.08
CA LEU A 251 -15.36 20.96 -8.64
C LEU A 251 -16.18 19.68 -8.47
N LEU A 252 -16.51 19.34 -7.24
CA LEU A 252 -17.32 18.17 -6.95
C LEU A 252 -18.80 18.41 -7.28
N PRO A 253 -19.56 17.37 -7.67
CA PRO A 253 -20.98 17.48 -7.92
C PRO A 253 -21.73 17.91 -6.64
N GLU A 254 -22.83 18.69 -6.81
CA GLU A 254 -23.66 19.12 -5.67
C GLU A 254 -24.29 17.94 -4.96
N LYS A 255 -24.74 16.95 -5.72
CA LYS A 255 -25.28 15.69 -5.22
C LYS A 255 -24.24 14.60 -5.41
N PRO A 256 -23.60 14.13 -4.33
CA PRO A 256 -22.66 13.01 -4.40
C PRO A 256 -23.32 11.72 -4.91
N MET A 257 -22.51 10.81 -5.40
CA MET A 257 -22.94 9.44 -5.70
C MET A 257 -23.56 8.79 -4.45
N ARG A 258 -24.58 7.96 -4.59
CA ARG A 258 -25.08 7.13 -3.49
C ARG A 258 -23.95 6.18 -3.04
N HIS A 259 -23.48 6.33 -1.81
CA HIS A 259 -22.46 5.49 -1.26
C HIS A 259 -22.98 4.06 -1.04
N ARG A 260 -22.05 3.09 -1.03
CA ARG A 260 -22.28 1.72 -0.60
C ARG A 260 -21.48 1.47 0.66
N TYR A 261 -22.11 0.89 1.68
CA TYR A 261 -21.38 0.51 2.89
C TYR A 261 -20.50 -0.70 2.59
N ALA A 262 -19.26 -0.64 3.08
CA ALA A 262 -18.32 -1.76 3.00
C ALA A 262 -18.67 -2.86 4.01
N ASP A 263 -18.16 -4.06 3.73
CA ASP A 263 -18.31 -5.22 4.60
C ASP A 263 -16.91 -5.85 4.79
N PRO A 264 -16.45 -6.08 6.03
CA PRO A 264 -15.10 -6.58 6.29
C PRO A 264 -14.84 -7.98 5.75
N ARG A 265 -15.90 -8.75 5.42
CA ARG A 265 -15.80 -10.10 4.85
C ARG A 265 -15.41 -10.11 3.38
N ILE A 266 -15.30 -8.92 2.75
CA ILE A 266 -14.84 -8.76 1.37
C ILE A 266 -13.79 -7.65 1.28
N GLY A 267 -12.68 -7.91 0.62
CA GLY A 267 -11.54 -7.00 0.53
C GLY A 267 -11.77 -5.84 -0.42
N ILE A 268 -12.33 -4.76 0.08
CA ILE A 268 -12.62 -3.53 -0.70
C ILE A 268 -12.01 -2.34 0.04
N PHE A 269 -11.37 -1.43 -0.69
CA PHE A 269 -10.91 -0.17 -0.11
C PHE A 269 -12.08 0.66 0.38
N GLU A 270 -11.90 1.24 1.57
CA GLU A 270 -12.94 1.98 2.27
C GLU A 270 -12.38 3.16 3.05
N HIS A 271 -13.24 4.02 3.52
CA HIS A 271 -12.92 5.00 4.55
C HIS A 271 -14.03 5.06 5.59
N SER A 272 -13.65 5.37 6.82
CA SER A 272 -14.57 5.43 7.94
C SER A 272 -15.23 6.80 8.06
N ILE A 273 -16.53 6.80 8.39
CA ILE A 273 -17.29 7.97 8.80
C ILE A 273 -18.02 7.68 10.11
N VAL A 274 -18.25 8.70 10.90
CA VAL A 274 -18.97 8.59 12.18
C VAL A 274 -20.39 9.14 12.03
N GLU A 275 -21.37 8.26 12.21
CA GLU A 275 -22.78 8.60 12.25
C GLU A 275 -23.21 8.93 13.67
N PHE A 276 -23.84 10.09 13.86
CA PHE A 276 -24.48 10.49 15.11
C PHE A 276 -25.99 10.27 14.96
N ALA A 277 -26.52 9.28 15.67
CA ALA A 277 -27.94 8.93 15.65
C ALA A 277 -28.65 9.37 16.94
N SER A 278 -29.89 9.84 16.84
CA SER A 278 -30.72 10.16 18.00
C SER A 278 -31.24 8.93 18.71
N GLU A 279 -31.29 7.79 18.04
CA GLU A 279 -31.81 6.52 18.55
C GLU A 279 -30.77 5.42 18.58
N GLY A 280 -31.01 4.35 19.30
CA GLY A 280 -30.18 3.16 19.37
C GLY A 280 -28.86 3.39 20.11
N ARG A 281 -27.72 3.12 19.49
CA ARG A 281 -26.39 3.22 20.13
C ARG A 281 -25.83 4.65 20.18
N GLY A 282 -26.54 5.63 19.60
CA GLY A 282 -26.15 7.04 19.58
C GLY A 282 -24.98 7.36 18.64
N LEU A 283 -23.93 6.53 18.60
CA LEU A 283 -22.76 6.69 17.73
C LEU A 283 -22.48 5.38 17.00
N ARG A 284 -22.23 5.48 15.69
CA ARG A 284 -21.82 4.34 14.86
C ARG A 284 -20.67 4.74 13.95
N THR A 285 -19.64 3.90 13.87
CA THR A 285 -18.67 3.97 12.76
C THR A 285 -19.26 3.23 11.57
N ARG A 286 -19.28 3.91 10.42
CA ARG A 286 -19.69 3.35 9.14
C ARG A 286 -18.50 3.36 8.20
N HIS A 287 -18.40 2.34 7.37
CA HIS A 287 -17.35 2.18 6.39
C HIS A 287 -17.96 2.35 5.00
N ILE A 288 -17.43 3.27 4.21
CA ILE A 288 -17.90 3.55 2.85
C ILE A 288 -16.94 2.93 1.85
N ALA A 289 -17.44 2.01 1.03
CA ALA A 289 -16.68 1.39 -0.05
C ALA A 289 -16.31 2.40 -1.13
N HIS A 290 -15.05 2.37 -1.58
CA HIS A 290 -14.63 3.15 -2.73
C HIS A 290 -15.08 2.45 -4.01
N ARG A 291 -15.63 3.17 -4.98
CA ARG A 291 -16.04 2.59 -6.26
C ARG A 291 -16.23 3.63 -7.36
N TRP A 292 -16.09 3.21 -8.57
CA TRP A 292 -16.51 4.00 -9.74
C TRP A 292 -18.03 4.13 -9.79
N ASN A 293 -18.52 5.25 -10.29
CA ASN A 293 -19.94 5.46 -10.50
C ASN A 293 -20.39 4.82 -11.82
N LEU A 294 -20.76 3.54 -11.74
CA LEU A 294 -21.25 2.77 -12.90
C LEU A 294 -22.78 2.66 -12.85
N GLU A 295 -23.43 3.43 -13.70
CA GLU A 295 -24.88 3.36 -13.91
C GLU A 295 -25.14 2.87 -15.33
N PRO A 296 -26.11 1.95 -15.57
CA PRO A 296 -26.46 1.54 -16.93
C PRO A 296 -27.03 2.70 -17.73
N SER A 297 -26.61 2.80 -19.00
CA SER A 297 -27.14 3.80 -19.94
C SER A 297 -28.63 3.56 -20.25
N ASP A 298 -29.06 2.29 -20.29
CA ASP A 298 -30.46 1.85 -20.41
C ASP A 298 -30.79 0.86 -19.29
N SER A 299 -31.43 1.37 -18.23
CA SER A 299 -31.84 0.55 -17.09
C SER A 299 -32.92 -0.47 -17.44
N ALA A 300 -33.76 -0.20 -18.44
CA ALA A 300 -34.82 -1.13 -18.86
C ALA A 300 -34.22 -2.33 -19.62
N ALA A 301 -33.29 -2.09 -20.53
CA ALA A 301 -32.54 -3.16 -21.20
C ALA A 301 -31.71 -3.98 -20.21
N TYR A 302 -31.06 -3.32 -19.26
CA TYR A 302 -30.30 -3.98 -18.19
C TYR A 302 -31.19 -4.94 -17.37
N LEU A 303 -32.38 -4.48 -16.97
CA LEU A 303 -33.33 -5.31 -16.20
C LEU A 303 -33.90 -6.49 -17.00
N ARG A 304 -33.87 -6.42 -18.34
CA ARG A 304 -34.21 -7.57 -19.19
C ARG A 304 -33.07 -8.57 -19.36
N GLY A 305 -31.86 -8.29 -18.75
CA GLY A 305 -30.68 -9.15 -18.84
C GLY A 305 -29.82 -8.91 -20.08
N GLU A 306 -30.03 -7.79 -20.80
CA GLU A 306 -29.23 -7.39 -21.95
C GLU A 306 -27.92 -6.76 -21.47
N LEU A 307 -26.80 -6.98 -22.20
CA LEU A 307 -25.56 -6.28 -21.96
C LEU A 307 -25.69 -4.83 -22.41
N VAL A 308 -25.53 -3.89 -21.47
CA VAL A 308 -25.59 -2.45 -21.72
C VAL A 308 -24.27 -1.75 -21.44
N GLU A 309 -24.04 -0.64 -22.09
CA GLU A 309 -22.91 0.22 -21.72
C GLU A 309 -23.22 1.01 -20.45
N PRO A 310 -22.23 1.32 -19.59
CA PRO A 310 -22.43 2.30 -18.55
C PRO A 310 -22.59 3.70 -19.13
N LYS A 311 -23.25 4.61 -18.41
CA LYS A 311 -23.34 6.03 -18.79
C LYS A 311 -21.97 6.68 -18.92
N LYS A 312 -21.01 6.27 -18.07
CA LYS A 312 -19.63 6.72 -18.05
C LYS A 312 -18.73 5.50 -17.88
N PRO A 313 -18.02 5.04 -18.92
CA PRO A 313 -17.08 3.94 -18.80
C PRO A 313 -15.84 4.36 -18.00
N ILE A 314 -15.17 3.39 -17.41
CA ILE A 314 -13.84 3.53 -16.81
C ILE A 314 -12.83 3.49 -17.95
N VAL A 315 -12.07 4.57 -18.15
CA VAL A 315 -11.12 4.65 -19.27
C VAL A 315 -9.73 4.90 -18.72
N PHE A 316 -8.78 4.03 -19.05
CA PHE A 316 -7.36 4.22 -18.78
C PHE A 316 -6.63 4.61 -20.06
N TYR A 317 -5.87 5.69 -19.97
CA TYR A 317 -5.01 6.16 -21.05
C TYR A 317 -3.58 5.69 -20.82
N ILE A 318 -3.01 5.00 -21.79
CA ILE A 318 -1.67 4.41 -21.74
C ILE A 318 -0.67 5.43 -22.23
N ASP A 319 0.35 5.69 -21.40
CA ASP A 319 1.45 6.61 -21.65
C ASP A 319 2.27 6.15 -22.89
N ASP A 320 2.52 7.05 -23.81
CA ASP A 320 3.29 6.78 -25.02
C ASP A 320 4.81 6.71 -24.79
N ALA A 321 5.25 6.93 -23.56
CA ALA A 321 6.62 6.71 -23.11
C ALA A 321 6.95 5.21 -22.87
N PHE A 322 5.96 4.32 -22.82
CA PHE A 322 6.22 2.89 -22.69
C PHE A 322 6.93 2.30 -23.91
N PRO A 323 7.81 1.28 -23.73
CA PRO A 323 8.31 0.50 -24.85
C PRO A 323 7.17 -0.05 -25.71
N LEU A 324 7.26 0.08 -27.02
CA LEU A 324 6.19 -0.33 -27.94
C LEU A 324 5.78 -1.80 -27.81
N SER A 325 6.75 -2.68 -27.49
CA SER A 325 6.48 -4.10 -27.26
C SER A 325 5.60 -4.39 -26.05
N TRP A 326 5.51 -3.46 -25.08
CA TRP A 326 4.68 -3.64 -23.87
C TRP A 326 3.21 -3.23 -24.11
N ASN A 327 2.94 -2.35 -25.05
CA ASN A 327 1.65 -1.72 -25.23
C ASN A 327 0.49 -2.76 -25.28
N LYS A 328 0.58 -3.79 -26.13
CA LYS A 328 -0.46 -4.84 -26.25
C LYS A 328 -0.73 -5.60 -24.95
N TYR A 329 0.30 -5.75 -24.08
CA TYR A 329 0.17 -6.45 -22.80
C TYR A 329 -0.42 -5.53 -21.72
N ILE A 330 -0.14 -4.23 -21.80
CA ILE A 330 -0.77 -3.23 -20.94
C ILE A 330 -2.27 -3.15 -21.25
N HIS A 331 -2.66 -3.09 -22.54
CA HIS A 331 -4.07 -3.21 -22.95
C HIS A 331 -4.71 -4.47 -22.37
N LYS A 332 -4.06 -5.63 -22.53
CA LYS A 332 -4.56 -6.92 -21.99
C LYS A 332 -4.80 -6.86 -20.49
N GLY A 333 -3.86 -6.26 -19.73
CA GLY A 333 -3.95 -6.14 -18.26
C GLY A 333 -5.14 -5.27 -17.80
N VAL A 334 -5.50 -4.24 -18.58
CA VAL A 334 -6.67 -3.41 -18.28
C VAL A 334 -7.97 -4.11 -18.70
N GLU A 335 -8.02 -4.58 -19.94
CA GLU A 335 -9.26 -5.04 -20.58
C GLU A 335 -9.73 -6.41 -20.09
N VAL A 336 -8.86 -7.17 -19.45
CA VAL A 336 -9.25 -8.46 -18.83
C VAL A 336 -10.39 -8.31 -17.83
N TRP A 337 -10.48 -7.17 -17.12
CA TRP A 337 -11.56 -6.87 -16.18
C TRP A 337 -12.92 -6.71 -16.83
N GLN A 338 -12.97 -6.43 -18.13
CA GLN A 338 -14.23 -6.38 -18.88
C GLN A 338 -15.04 -7.67 -18.72
N LYS A 339 -14.35 -8.83 -18.60
CA LYS A 339 -15.00 -10.13 -18.37
C LYS A 339 -15.81 -10.16 -17.06
N ALA A 340 -15.32 -9.48 -16.02
CA ALA A 340 -16.03 -9.39 -14.75
C ALA A 340 -17.23 -8.44 -14.83
N PHE A 341 -17.12 -7.35 -15.56
CA PHE A 341 -18.22 -6.43 -15.78
C PHE A 341 -19.31 -7.03 -16.68
N GLU A 342 -18.98 -7.85 -17.69
CA GLU A 342 -19.96 -8.56 -18.50
C GLU A 342 -20.82 -9.52 -17.69
N LYS A 343 -20.23 -10.20 -16.70
CA LYS A 343 -20.98 -11.08 -15.77
C LYS A 343 -22.04 -10.35 -14.96
N ILE A 344 -21.89 -9.03 -14.79
CA ILE A 344 -22.88 -8.20 -14.08
C ILE A 344 -23.71 -7.32 -15.03
N GLY A 345 -23.68 -7.58 -16.35
CA GLY A 345 -24.55 -6.96 -17.33
C GLY A 345 -23.99 -5.73 -18.05
N PHE A 346 -22.68 -5.41 -17.89
CA PHE A 346 -22.07 -4.27 -18.56
C PHE A 346 -21.13 -4.69 -19.70
N LYS A 347 -21.32 -4.18 -20.90
CA LYS A 347 -20.32 -4.18 -21.97
C LYS A 347 -19.58 -2.84 -22.00
N ASN A 348 -18.32 -2.85 -22.44
CA ASN A 348 -17.49 -1.65 -22.56
C ASN A 348 -17.39 -0.83 -21.26
N ALA A 349 -17.40 -1.51 -20.10
CA ALA A 349 -17.35 -0.86 -18.79
C ALA A 349 -15.96 -0.34 -18.45
N ILE A 350 -14.92 -1.05 -18.90
CA ILE A 350 -13.52 -0.68 -18.74
C ILE A 350 -12.81 -0.74 -20.09
N ILE A 351 -12.03 0.30 -20.41
CA ILE A 351 -11.44 0.49 -21.75
C ILE A 351 -10.02 1.01 -21.59
N ALA A 352 -9.06 0.42 -22.29
CA ALA A 352 -7.73 0.96 -22.47
C ALA A 352 -7.66 1.78 -23.77
N LYS A 353 -6.97 2.92 -23.74
CA LYS A 353 -6.71 3.78 -24.89
C LYS A 353 -5.30 4.31 -24.86
N ASP A 354 -4.64 4.37 -25.99
CA ASP A 354 -3.37 5.06 -26.09
C ASP A 354 -3.53 6.59 -25.90
N PHE A 355 -2.49 7.28 -25.49
CA PHE A 355 -2.47 8.74 -25.47
C PHE A 355 -2.76 9.27 -26.87
N PRO A 356 -3.79 10.13 -27.04
CA PRO A 356 -4.13 10.68 -28.36
C PRO A 356 -3.04 11.63 -28.87
N LYS A 357 -2.43 11.28 -29.98
CA LYS A 357 -1.29 12.01 -30.56
C LYS A 357 -1.64 13.40 -31.13
N ASN A 358 -2.89 13.62 -31.53
CA ASN A 358 -3.32 14.81 -32.24
C ASN A 358 -4.54 15.51 -31.60
N ASP A 359 -4.85 15.22 -30.32
CA ASP A 359 -5.91 15.93 -29.59
C ASP A 359 -5.30 17.07 -28.76
N PRO A 360 -5.46 18.34 -29.15
CA PRO A 360 -4.94 19.46 -28.38
C PRO A 360 -5.64 19.66 -27.02
N ASN A 361 -6.76 18.97 -26.78
CA ASN A 361 -7.51 19.02 -25.54
C ASN A 361 -7.10 17.91 -24.56
N PHE A 362 -6.38 16.90 -25.04
CA PHE A 362 -5.86 15.87 -24.16
C PHE A 362 -4.66 16.38 -23.35
N ASP A 363 -4.72 16.16 -22.07
CA ASP A 363 -3.65 16.51 -21.13
C ASP A 363 -3.60 15.42 -20.05
N PRO A 364 -2.53 14.62 -19.96
CA PRO A 364 -2.42 13.56 -18.96
C PRO A 364 -2.41 14.09 -17.51
N GLU A 365 -2.16 15.39 -17.31
CA GLU A 365 -2.27 16.04 -16.01
C GLU A 365 -3.72 16.50 -15.69
N ASN A 366 -4.62 16.42 -16.68
CA ASN A 366 -6.05 16.64 -16.41
C ASN A 366 -6.62 15.42 -15.70
N ILE A 367 -7.08 15.62 -14.48
CA ILE A 367 -7.63 14.59 -13.62
C ILE A 367 -8.84 13.82 -14.21
N LYS A 368 -9.47 14.37 -15.22
CA LYS A 368 -10.50 13.67 -16.01
C LYS A 368 -9.99 12.37 -16.64
N TYR A 369 -8.68 12.27 -16.88
CA TYR A 369 -8.05 11.14 -17.53
C TYR A 369 -7.30 10.30 -16.49
N SER A 370 -7.77 9.07 -16.28
CA SER A 370 -7.01 8.07 -15.53
C SER A 370 -5.93 7.50 -16.45
N CYS A 371 -4.67 7.49 -15.98
CA CYS A 371 -3.54 7.15 -16.83
C CYS A 371 -2.74 5.99 -16.25
N ILE A 372 -2.21 5.14 -17.12
CA ILE A 372 -1.14 4.21 -16.81
C ILE A 372 0.15 4.89 -17.26
N ARG A 373 0.98 5.27 -16.28
CA ARG A 373 2.18 6.10 -16.45
C ARG A 373 3.44 5.26 -16.42
N TYR A 374 4.36 5.58 -17.31
CA TYR A 374 5.71 5.01 -17.28
C TYR A 374 6.65 5.86 -16.42
N ALA A 375 7.40 5.21 -15.52
CA ALA A 375 8.40 5.86 -14.69
C ALA A 375 9.78 5.22 -14.89
N PRO A 376 10.76 5.90 -15.52
CA PRO A 376 12.12 5.42 -15.68
C PRO A 376 12.86 5.53 -14.33
N SER A 377 12.71 4.51 -13.49
CA SER A 377 13.30 4.46 -12.15
C SER A 377 13.92 3.10 -11.87
N THR A 378 14.92 3.06 -10.97
CA THR A 378 15.52 1.82 -10.47
C THR A 378 14.59 1.06 -9.52
N VAL A 379 13.50 1.66 -9.10
CA VAL A 379 12.47 1.01 -8.28
C VAL A 379 11.85 -0.15 -9.06
N ALA A 380 11.82 -1.33 -8.46
CA ALA A 380 11.22 -2.52 -9.03
C ALA A 380 9.79 -2.69 -8.49
N ASN A 381 8.83 -1.91 -9.03
CA ASN A 381 7.46 -1.90 -8.55
C ASN A 381 6.45 -1.38 -9.58
N ALA A 382 5.15 -1.42 -9.22
CA ALA A 382 4.05 -0.68 -9.82
C ALA A 382 3.13 -0.19 -8.69
N MET A 383 2.32 0.85 -8.93
CA MET A 383 1.43 1.43 -7.90
C MET A 383 0.17 2.02 -8.56
N GLY A 384 -1.01 1.70 -8.01
CA GLY A 384 -2.31 2.12 -8.52
C GLY A 384 -3.15 2.99 -7.56
N PRO A 385 -2.72 4.21 -7.12
CA PRO A 385 -3.48 5.05 -6.20
C PRO A 385 -4.72 5.67 -6.85
N SER A 386 -5.79 5.84 -6.06
CA SER A 386 -7.02 6.49 -6.45
C SER A 386 -7.30 7.75 -5.65
N TRP A 387 -7.96 8.76 -6.27
CA TRP A 387 -8.55 9.90 -5.58
C TRP A 387 -10.06 9.73 -5.52
N ILE A 388 -10.61 9.91 -4.35
CA ILE A 388 -12.02 9.71 -4.07
C ILE A 388 -12.72 11.00 -3.65
N ASP A 389 -14.02 11.06 -3.85
CA ASP A 389 -14.90 11.99 -3.15
C ASP A 389 -15.20 11.44 -1.75
N PRO A 390 -14.66 12.03 -0.66
CA PRO A 390 -14.81 11.48 0.68
C PRO A 390 -16.24 11.57 1.24
N ARG A 391 -17.18 12.17 0.50
CA ARG A 391 -18.60 12.21 0.86
C ARG A 391 -19.38 10.96 0.43
N SER A 392 -18.83 10.21 -0.56
CA SER A 392 -19.54 9.10 -1.20
C SER A 392 -18.68 7.88 -1.48
N GLY A 393 -17.35 7.99 -1.40
CA GLY A 393 -16.44 6.96 -1.86
C GLY A 393 -16.33 6.84 -3.40
N GLU A 394 -16.92 7.79 -4.17
CA GLU A 394 -16.78 7.78 -5.62
C GLU A 394 -15.32 7.99 -6.03
N ILE A 395 -14.79 7.06 -6.83
CA ILE A 395 -13.47 7.21 -7.41
C ILE A 395 -13.53 8.27 -8.51
N ILE A 396 -12.81 9.36 -8.32
CA ILE A 396 -12.75 10.50 -9.26
C ILE A 396 -11.69 10.26 -10.33
N ASN A 397 -10.54 9.74 -9.90
CA ASN A 397 -9.40 9.45 -10.75
C ASN A 397 -8.58 8.31 -10.15
N ALA A 398 -8.07 7.45 -11.01
CA ALA A 398 -7.08 6.46 -10.65
C ALA A 398 -5.93 6.50 -11.64
N SER A 399 -4.71 6.28 -11.18
CA SER A 399 -3.55 6.21 -12.06
C SER A 399 -2.66 5.07 -11.61
N VAL A 400 -2.13 4.31 -12.57
CA VAL A 400 -1.13 3.28 -12.32
C VAL A 400 0.23 3.81 -12.76
N THR A 401 1.22 3.79 -11.88
CA THR A 401 2.61 4.09 -12.22
C THR A 401 3.39 2.78 -12.30
N VAL A 402 3.98 2.50 -13.46
CA VAL A 402 4.80 1.33 -13.70
C VAL A 402 6.26 1.76 -13.79
N TYR A 403 7.07 1.31 -12.85
CA TYR A 403 8.50 1.62 -12.82
C TYR A 403 9.26 0.70 -13.79
N HIS A 404 10.27 1.24 -14.49
CA HIS A 404 10.98 0.48 -15.53
C HIS A 404 11.59 -0.82 -15.00
N ASN A 405 12.15 -0.81 -13.81
CA ASN A 405 12.84 -1.96 -13.25
C ASN A 405 11.93 -3.12 -12.83
N ILE A 406 10.62 -3.00 -13.05
CA ILE A 406 9.68 -4.13 -12.98
C ILE A 406 10.15 -5.32 -13.85
N VAL A 407 10.83 -5.04 -14.96
CA VAL A 407 11.39 -6.05 -15.86
C VAL A 407 12.31 -7.01 -15.12
N GLN A 408 13.26 -6.46 -14.36
CA GLN A 408 14.20 -7.28 -13.58
C GLN A 408 13.48 -8.09 -12.51
N LEU A 409 12.51 -7.49 -11.83
CA LEU A 409 11.74 -8.16 -10.79
C LEU A 409 10.97 -9.37 -11.34
N VAL A 410 10.20 -9.19 -12.42
CA VAL A 410 9.43 -10.30 -13.00
C VAL A 410 10.32 -11.36 -13.66
N GLN A 411 11.50 -10.97 -14.17
CA GLN A 411 12.51 -11.87 -14.68
C GLN A 411 12.97 -12.86 -13.60
N TYR A 412 13.36 -12.35 -12.42
CA TYR A 412 13.80 -13.20 -11.31
C TYR A 412 12.67 -14.06 -10.76
N TRP A 413 11.47 -13.50 -10.59
CA TRP A 413 10.32 -14.30 -10.13
C TRP A 413 10.01 -15.45 -11.08
N ARG A 414 9.93 -15.17 -12.37
CA ARG A 414 9.61 -16.16 -13.37
C ARG A 414 10.67 -17.25 -13.44
N PHE A 415 11.94 -16.87 -13.40
CA PHE A 415 13.06 -17.81 -13.39
C PHE A 415 13.04 -18.66 -12.12
N LEU A 416 13.09 -18.03 -10.93
CA LEU A 416 13.18 -18.70 -9.65
C LEU A 416 12.05 -19.72 -9.43
N GLN A 417 10.84 -19.31 -9.75
CA GLN A 417 9.64 -20.08 -9.44
C GLN A 417 9.33 -21.15 -10.49
N THR A 418 9.79 -21.03 -11.73
CA THR A 418 9.36 -21.97 -12.78
C THR A 418 10.48 -22.59 -13.62
N ALA A 419 11.72 -22.11 -13.58
CA ALA A 419 12.79 -22.65 -14.42
C ALA A 419 13.02 -24.18 -14.29
N PRO A 420 12.83 -24.82 -13.13
CA PRO A 420 12.92 -26.28 -13.05
C PRO A 420 11.92 -27.01 -13.96
N ALA A 421 10.70 -26.51 -14.06
CA ALA A 421 9.63 -27.10 -14.87
C ALA A 421 9.53 -26.50 -16.28
N ASP A 422 9.98 -25.26 -16.47
CA ASP A 422 9.86 -24.48 -17.71
C ASP A 422 11.22 -24.14 -18.33
N LYS A 423 11.57 -24.79 -19.42
CA LYS A 423 12.86 -24.55 -20.11
C LYS A 423 12.89 -23.18 -20.82
N GLU A 424 11.74 -22.62 -21.18
CA GLU A 424 11.66 -21.38 -21.94
C GLU A 424 12.08 -20.14 -21.14
N VAL A 425 12.11 -20.24 -19.80
CA VAL A 425 12.52 -19.14 -18.92
C VAL A 425 13.97 -19.20 -18.49
N ARG A 426 14.74 -20.23 -18.93
CA ARG A 426 16.15 -20.44 -18.57
C ARG A 426 17.09 -19.55 -19.40
N ASP A 427 16.89 -18.24 -19.28
CA ASP A 427 17.70 -17.24 -19.99
C ASP A 427 17.95 -16.02 -19.09
N VAL A 428 18.99 -15.26 -19.37
CA VAL A 428 19.30 -14.00 -18.69
C VAL A 428 18.32 -12.88 -19.04
N VAL A 429 17.58 -13.02 -20.15
CA VAL A 429 16.54 -12.11 -20.60
C VAL A 429 15.31 -12.91 -21.02
N LEU A 430 14.15 -12.62 -20.46
CA LEU A 430 12.91 -13.23 -20.90
C LEU A 430 12.56 -12.83 -22.35
N ARG A 431 12.10 -13.79 -23.12
CA ARG A 431 11.49 -13.55 -24.41
C ARG A 431 10.32 -12.56 -24.26
N GLU A 432 10.07 -11.76 -25.32
CA GLU A 432 9.04 -10.71 -25.32
C GLU A 432 7.65 -11.20 -24.87
N ASP A 433 7.22 -12.38 -25.32
CA ASP A 433 5.92 -12.95 -24.99
C ASP A 433 5.83 -13.33 -23.50
N LEU A 434 6.88 -13.90 -22.92
CA LEU A 434 6.94 -14.27 -21.51
C LEU A 434 7.02 -13.02 -20.60
N LEU A 435 7.84 -12.05 -20.97
CA LEU A 435 7.89 -10.75 -20.28
C LEU A 435 6.54 -10.04 -20.35
N GLY A 436 5.92 -10.04 -21.53
CA GLY A 436 4.64 -9.42 -21.75
C GLY A 436 3.52 -10.02 -20.91
N ASP A 437 3.48 -11.36 -20.79
CA ASP A 437 2.50 -12.01 -19.90
C ASP A 437 2.71 -11.64 -18.43
N CYS A 438 3.97 -11.51 -17.98
CA CYS A 438 4.26 -11.01 -16.64
C CYS A 438 3.78 -9.55 -16.46
N ILE A 439 4.02 -8.68 -17.44
CA ILE A 439 3.54 -7.29 -17.44
C ILE A 439 2.01 -7.26 -17.40
N ALA A 440 1.34 -8.05 -18.22
CA ALA A 440 -0.13 -8.13 -18.23
C ALA A 440 -0.68 -8.57 -16.87
N TYR A 441 -0.05 -9.55 -16.21
CA TYR A 441 -0.43 -9.98 -14.86
C TYR A 441 -0.28 -8.84 -13.85
N VAL A 442 0.88 -8.17 -13.83
CA VAL A 442 1.11 -7.03 -12.92
C VAL A 442 0.07 -5.94 -13.16
N LEU A 443 -0.17 -5.57 -14.42
CA LEU A 443 -1.17 -4.55 -14.75
C LEU A 443 -2.59 -4.96 -14.36
N SER A 444 -2.95 -6.24 -14.53
CA SER A 444 -4.26 -6.74 -14.09
C SER A 444 -4.43 -6.57 -12.58
N HIS A 445 -3.39 -6.86 -11.81
CA HIS A 445 -3.38 -6.69 -10.36
C HIS A 445 -3.53 -5.21 -9.97
N GLU A 446 -2.70 -4.31 -10.54
CA GLU A 446 -2.76 -2.87 -10.24
C GLU A 446 -4.09 -2.23 -10.65
N VAL A 447 -4.65 -2.65 -11.78
CA VAL A 447 -6.00 -2.22 -12.19
C VAL A 447 -7.05 -2.72 -11.20
N GLY A 448 -6.91 -3.93 -10.65
CA GLY A 448 -7.75 -4.43 -9.56
C GLY A 448 -7.80 -3.45 -8.37
N HIS A 449 -6.66 -2.90 -7.97
CA HIS A 449 -6.62 -1.85 -6.94
C HIS A 449 -7.36 -0.58 -7.37
N THR A 450 -7.23 -0.16 -8.61
CA THR A 450 -7.99 1.00 -9.12
C THR A 450 -9.50 0.74 -9.23
N LEU A 451 -9.90 -0.52 -9.23
CA LEU A 451 -11.28 -0.96 -9.10
C LEU A 451 -11.71 -1.18 -7.63
N SER A 452 -10.86 -0.78 -6.69
CA SER A 452 -11.08 -0.83 -5.24
C SER A 452 -10.92 -2.20 -4.59
N LEU A 453 -10.30 -3.16 -5.24
CA LEU A 453 -10.01 -4.46 -4.61
C LEU A 453 -8.75 -4.36 -3.74
N MET A 454 -8.83 -4.86 -2.51
CA MET A 454 -7.68 -5.07 -1.62
C MET A 454 -6.99 -6.40 -1.93
N HIS A 455 -5.77 -6.57 -1.42
CA HIS A 455 -5.10 -7.86 -1.48
C HIS A 455 -5.94 -8.96 -0.82
N ASN A 456 -6.00 -10.11 -1.46
CA ASN A 456 -6.62 -11.33 -0.91
C ASN A 456 -5.59 -12.45 -0.78
N MET A 457 -4.83 -12.47 0.32
CA MET A 457 -3.75 -13.43 0.54
C MET A 457 -4.23 -14.86 0.82
N ALA A 458 -5.54 -15.10 0.97
CA ALA A 458 -6.10 -16.43 1.14
C ALA A 458 -6.53 -17.10 -0.19
N GLY A 459 -6.28 -16.43 -1.32
CA GLY A 459 -6.69 -16.94 -2.63
C GLY A 459 -5.99 -18.24 -3.04
N SER A 460 -4.71 -18.38 -2.73
CA SER A 460 -3.86 -19.54 -3.05
C SER A 460 -3.86 -20.60 -1.95
N SER A 461 -3.86 -20.19 -0.68
CA SER A 461 -3.71 -21.08 0.48
C SER A 461 -4.89 -22.03 0.72
N SER A 462 -5.99 -21.84 0.03
CA SER A 462 -7.15 -22.75 0.08
C SER A 462 -7.15 -23.82 -1.02
N ILE A 463 -6.13 -23.83 -1.89
CA ILE A 463 -5.98 -24.82 -2.97
C ILE A 463 -5.16 -26.01 -2.47
N PRO A 464 -5.64 -27.27 -2.63
CA PRO A 464 -4.80 -28.43 -2.30
C PRO A 464 -3.47 -28.40 -3.09
N VAL A 465 -2.33 -28.56 -2.42
CA VAL A 465 -0.99 -28.48 -3.03
C VAL A 465 -0.86 -29.35 -4.28
N GLU A 466 -1.39 -30.58 -4.25
CA GLU A 466 -1.32 -31.49 -5.40
C GLU A 466 -2.13 -31.01 -6.61
N SER A 467 -3.17 -30.22 -6.39
CA SER A 467 -3.96 -29.64 -7.48
C SER A 467 -3.14 -28.63 -8.31
N LEU A 468 -2.11 -28.01 -7.71
CA LEU A 468 -1.18 -27.14 -8.41
C LEU A 468 -0.22 -27.88 -9.36
N ARG A 469 -0.23 -29.21 -9.33
CA ARG A 469 0.48 -30.11 -10.27
C ARG A 469 -0.49 -30.85 -11.20
N ASP A 470 -1.78 -30.61 -11.07
CA ASP A 470 -2.81 -31.18 -11.96
C ASP A 470 -3.02 -30.27 -13.19
N PRO A 471 -2.82 -30.79 -14.43
CA PRO A 471 -3.02 -30.00 -15.64
C PRO A 471 -4.44 -29.45 -15.79
N LYS A 472 -5.46 -30.25 -15.50
CA LYS A 472 -6.86 -29.84 -15.64
C LYS A 472 -7.21 -28.71 -14.66
N PHE A 473 -6.83 -28.88 -13.39
CA PHE A 473 -7.07 -27.89 -12.35
C PHE A 473 -6.36 -26.56 -12.68
N THR A 474 -5.05 -26.63 -13.00
CA THR A 474 -4.25 -25.42 -13.21
C THR A 474 -4.61 -24.68 -14.50
N GLN A 475 -5.12 -25.36 -15.54
CA GLN A 475 -5.66 -24.68 -16.71
C GLN A 475 -6.98 -23.94 -16.41
N GLU A 476 -7.79 -24.44 -15.48
CA GLU A 476 -9.05 -23.81 -15.07
C GLU A 476 -8.84 -22.67 -14.06
N TYR A 477 -8.03 -22.87 -13.02
CA TYR A 477 -7.90 -21.94 -11.87
C TYR A 477 -6.54 -21.29 -11.74
N GLY A 478 -5.50 -21.71 -12.46
CA GLY A 478 -4.15 -21.22 -12.28
C GLY A 478 -3.58 -21.58 -10.90
N THR A 479 -2.92 -20.61 -10.27
CA THR A 479 -2.29 -20.77 -8.95
C THR A 479 -3.14 -20.23 -7.79
N THR A 480 -4.22 -19.50 -8.05
CA THR A 480 -4.99 -18.78 -7.05
C THR A 480 -6.44 -18.54 -7.49
N TYR A 481 -7.33 -18.33 -6.52
CA TYR A 481 -8.70 -17.89 -6.77
C TYR A 481 -8.86 -16.37 -6.88
N SER A 482 -7.80 -15.59 -6.68
CA SER A 482 -7.80 -14.13 -6.84
C SER A 482 -6.46 -13.63 -7.39
N ILE A 483 -6.48 -12.78 -8.42
CA ILE A 483 -5.25 -12.11 -8.87
C ILE A 483 -4.79 -11.00 -7.91
N MET A 484 -5.62 -10.66 -6.91
CA MET A 484 -5.22 -9.76 -5.82
C MET A 484 -4.38 -10.47 -4.75
N ASP A 485 -4.09 -11.75 -4.94
CA ASP A 485 -3.11 -12.53 -4.20
C ASP A 485 -1.72 -12.38 -4.83
N TYR A 486 -0.66 -12.62 -4.06
CA TYR A 486 0.70 -12.66 -4.58
C TYR A 486 1.14 -14.06 -5.04
N ALA A 487 0.22 -14.88 -5.45
CA ALA A 487 0.44 -16.22 -6.04
C ALA A 487 1.01 -16.14 -7.46
N ARG A 488 2.19 -15.54 -7.61
CA ARG A 488 2.77 -15.03 -8.87
C ARG A 488 3.03 -16.10 -9.90
N ASN A 489 3.69 -17.20 -9.53
CA ASN A 489 3.99 -18.31 -10.43
C ASN A 489 3.97 -19.64 -9.65
N ASN A 490 3.83 -20.73 -10.38
CA ASN A 490 3.68 -22.07 -9.80
C ASN A 490 5.03 -22.68 -9.41
N TYR A 491 5.56 -22.34 -8.23
CA TYR A 491 6.80 -22.91 -7.71
C TYR A 491 6.64 -24.35 -7.18
N ILE A 492 5.41 -24.87 -7.16
CA ILE A 492 5.10 -26.27 -6.78
C ILE A 492 5.38 -27.22 -7.94
N ALA A 493 5.21 -26.75 -9.18
CA ALA A 493 5.45 -27.54 -10.37
C ALA A 493 6.90 -28.08 -10.42
N GLN A 494 7.04 -29.36 -10.79
CA GLN A 494 8.31 -30.06 -10.83
C GLN A 494 8.75 -30.32 -12.29
N PRO A 495 10.02 -30.65 -12.54
CA PRO A 495 10.46 -31.02 -13.89
C PRO A 495 9.52 -32.05 -14.54
N GLY A 496 9.06 -31.75 -15.76
CA GLY A 496 8.12 -32.57 -16.52
C GLY A 496 6.64 -32.25 -16.32
N ASP A 497 6.28 -31.35 -15.41
CA ASP A 497 4.87 -31.00 -15.18
C ASP A 497 4.35 -30.05 -16.26
N LYS A 498 5.16 -29.12 -16.77
CA LYS A 498 4.78 -28.24 -17.90
C LYS A 498 4.47 -29.05 -19.17
N GLU A 499 5.27 -30.04 -19.45
CA GLU A 499 5.08 -30.93 -20.60
C GLU A 499 3.79 -31.76 -20.50
N LYS A 500 3.27 -31.99 -19.29
CA LYS A 500 1.98 -32.61 -19.05
C LYS A 500 0.80 -31.61 -19.15
N GLY A 501 1.09 -30.32 -19.32
CA GLY A 501 0.10 -29.28 -19.44
C GLY A 501 -0.21 -28.52 -18.15
N VAL A 502 0.60 -28.66 -17.10
CA VAL A 502 0.47 -27.84 -15.86
C VAL A 502 0.76 -26.38 -16.19
N ARG A 503 -0.13 -25.51 -15.78
CA ARG A 503 0.03 -24.06 -15.97
C ARG A 503 1.03 -23.50 -14.96
N MET A 504 1.93 -22.63 -15.44
CA MET A 504 3.01 -22.03 -14.63
C MET A 504 2.65 -20.67 -14.03
N THR A 505 1.50 -20.10 -14.41
CA THR A 505 1.12 -18.72 -14.10
C THR A 505 -0.24 -18.66 -13.41
N PRO A 506 -0.56 -17.54 -12.73
CA PRO A 506 -1.91 -17.28 -12.21
C PRO A 506 -2.98 -17.30 -13.30
N PRO A 507 -4.26 -17.35 -12.96
CA PRO A 507 -5.34 -17.11 -13.92
C PRO A 507 -5.33 -15.67 -14.41
N GLU A 508 -6.08 -15.35 -15.44
CA GLU A 508 -6.28 -13.94 -15.83
C GLU A 508 -7.12 -13.19 -14.79
N LEU A 509 -8.21 -13.79 -14.30
CA LEU A 509 -9.01 -13.38 -13.16
C LEU A 509 -9.43 -14.65 -12.39
N GLY A 510 -9.42 -14.60 -11.08
CA GLY A 510 -9.88 -15.69 -10.21
C GLY A 510 -11.37 -15.60 -9.88
N ALA A 511 -11.90 -16.67 -9.31
CA ALA A 511 -13.31 -16.75 -8.91
C ALA A 511 -13.71 -15.63 -7.91
N TYR A 512 -12.80 -15.31 -6.99
CA TYR A 512 -12.99 -14.23 -6.03
C TYR A 512 -13.08 -12.86 -6.71
N ASP A 513 -12.29 -12.60 -7.75
CA ASP A 513 -12.26 -11.31 -8.44
C ASP A 513 -13.62 -11.02 -9.11
N TYR A 514 -14.19 -12.01 -9.78
CA TYR A 514 -15.55 -11.91 -10.34
C TYR A 514 -16.60 -11.64 -9.26
N TYR A 515 -16.46 -12.31 -8.13
CA TYR A 515 -17.38 -12.14 -7.01
C TYR A 515 -17.26 -10.73 -6.39
N ALA A 516 -16.05 -10.26 -6.15
CA ALA A 516 -15.80 -8.94 -5.56
C ALA A 516 -16.30 -7.80 -6.47
N ILE A 517 -16.05 -7.88 -7.79
CA ILE A 517 -16.61 -6.93 -8.77
C ILE A 517 -18.14 -6.99 -8.77
N SER A 518 -18.72 -8.18 -8.70
CA SER A 518 -20.18 -8.32 -8.63
C SER A 518 -20.76 -7.65 -7.39
N TRP A 519 -20.19 -7.91 -6.24
CA TRP A 519 -20.62 -7.31 -4.97
C TRP A 519 -20.51 -5.78 -5.00
N LEU A 520 -19.42 -5.26 -5.53
CA LEU A 520 -19.13 -3.82 -5.48
C LEU A 520 -19.92 -3.02 -6.55
N TYR A 521 -20.08 -3.57 -7.76
CA TYR A 521 -20.55 -2.80 -8.91
C TYR A 521 -21.92 -3.18 -9.46
N LYS A 522 -22.47 -4.36 -9.11
CA LYS A 522 -23.81 -4.74 -9.60
C LYS A 522 -24.85 -3.76 -9.07
N PRO A 523 -25.64 -3.11 -9.96
CA PRO A 523 -26.72 -2.22 -9.55
C PRO A 523 -27.80 -2.95 -8.76
N ILE A 524 -28.31 -2.34 -7.71
CA ILE A 524 -29.42 -2.83 -6.86
C ILE A 524 -30.57 -1.84 -7.03
N PHE A 525 -31.51 -2.19 -7.90
CA PHE A 525 -32.65 -1.33 -8.24
C PHE A 525 -33.76 -1.35 -7.19
N GLU A 526 -33.82 -2.42 -6.39
CA GLU A 526 -34.80 -2.62 -5.34
C GLU A 526 -34.55 -1.68 -4.14
N ALA A 527 -33.29 -1.30 -3.93
CA ALA A 527 -32.86 -0.41 -2.85
C ALA A 527 -32.87 1.06 -3.32
N LYS A 528 -33.48 1.94 -2.51
CA LYS A 528 -33.52 3.39 -2.73
C LYS A 528 -32.46 4.13 -1.93
N THR A 529 -32.03 3.56 -0.80
CA THR A 529 -31.01 4.11 0.10
C THR A 529 -29.84 3.15 0.28
N SER A 530 -28.74 3.64 0.84
CA SER A 530 -27.59 2.80 1.17
C SER A 530 -27.91 1.75 2.24
N GLU A 531 -28.77 2.09 3.19
CA GLU A 531 -29.24 1.21 4.25
C GLU A 531 -30.05 0.03 3.71
N GLU A 532 -30.88 0.28 2.68
CA GLU A 532 -31.68 -0.77 2.03
C GLU A 532 -30.82 -1.74 1.22
N GLU A 533 -29.59 -1.34 0.80
CA GLU A 533 -28.62 -2.25 0.17
C GLU A 533 -28.00 -3.26 1.16
N ILE A 534 -27.86 -2.90 2.43
CA ILE A 534 -27.14 -3.72 3.44
C ILE A 534 -27.64 -5.17 3.48
N PRO A 535 -28.94 -5.46 3.67
CA PRO A 535 -29.40 -6.84 3.77
C PRO A 535 -29.26 -7.65 2.48
N ILE A 536 -29.25 -6.99 1.32
CA ILE A 536 -29.04 -7.62 0.02
C ILE A 536 -27.58 -8.01 -0.15
N LEU A 537 -26.67 -7.07 0.18
CA LEU A 537 -25.23 -7.29 0.11
C LEU A 537 -24.75 -8.32 1.12
N ASP A 538 -25.28 -8.30 2.34
CA ASP A 538 -25.05 -9.29 3.38
C ASP A 538 -25.45 -10.71 2.91
N LYS A 539 -26.62 -10.83 2.31
CA LYS A 539 -27.07 -12.10 1.73
C LYS A 539 -26.11 -12.62 0.66
N TRP A 540 -25.64 -11.77 -0.24
CA TRP A 540 -24.70 -12.20 -1.29
C TRP A 540 -23.39 -12.74 -0.72
N ILE A 541 -22.90 -12.17 0.40
CA ILE A 541 -21.71 -12.69 1.08
C ILE A 541 -22.02 -14.00 1.81
N SER A 542 -23.10 -14.04 2.58
CA SER A 542 -23.46 -15.21 3.39
C SER A 542 -23.73 -16.45 2.53
N GLU A 543 -24.27 -16.29 1.31
CA GLU A 543 -24.44 -17.36 0.34
C GLU A 543 -23.12 -17.98 -0.15
N LYS A 544 -21.99 -17.26 -0.01
CA LYS A 544 -20.63 -17.72 -0.37
C LYS A 544 -19.80 -18.13 0.84
N SER A 545 -20.29 -17.87 2.04
CA SER A 545 -19.58 -18.22 3.29
C SER A 545 -19.26 -19.71 3.34
N GLY A 546 -18.03 -20.06 3.66
CA GLY A 546 -17.56 -21.44 3.75
C GLY A 546 -16.95 -22.00 2.45
N ASP A 547 -17.29 -21.48 1.26
CA ASP A 547 -16.62 -21.87 0.01
C ASP A 547 -15.21 -21.25 -0.08
N PRO A 548 -14.14 -22.07 -0.20
CA PRO A 548 -12.77 -21.58 -0.25
C PRO A 548 -12.49 -20.64 -1.43
N LYS A 549 -13.22 -20.75 -2.53
CA LYS A 549 -13.04 -19.88 -3.72
C LYS A 549 -13.40 -18.42 -3.47
N TYR A 550 -14.20 -18.15 -2.43
CA TYR A 550 -14.68 -16.80 -2.11
C TYR A 550 -14.18 -16.29 -0.77
N ARG A 551 -13.21 -17.01 -0.17
CA ARG A 551 -12.60 -16.58 1.09
C ARG A 551 -11.78 -15.32 0.86
N TYR A 552 -11.97 -14.33 1.73
CA TYR A 552 -11.09 -13.18 1.86
C TYR A 552 -10.10 -13.42 3.00
N GLY A 553 -8.82 -13.20 2.72
CA GLY A 553 -7.73 -13.19 3.71
C GLY A 553 -6.97 -11.89 3.63
N LYS A 554 -7.14 -11.05 4.65
CA LYS A 554 -6.49 -9.74 4.72
C LYS A 554 -4.98 -9.88 4.83
N GLN A 555 -4.22 -9.04 4.14
CA GLN A 555 -2.77 -8.95 4.32
C GLN A 555 -2.42 -8.49 5.74
N GLN A 556 -1.45 -9.15 6.37
CA GLN A 556 -1.05 -8.91 7.76
C GLN A 556 0.28 -8.15 7.82
N PHE A 557 0.27 -6.89 8.25
CA PHE A 557 1.47 -6.03 8.24
C PHE A 557 2.26 -6.05 9.56
N LYS A 558 1.56 -6.00 10.69
CA LYS A 558 2.21 -5.80 12.01
C LYS A 558 2.34 -7.09 12.82
N ARG A 559 1.33 -7.92 12.78
CA ARG A 559 1.26 -9.18 13.53
C ARG A 559 0.70 -10.26 12.62
N ARG A 560 1.45 -11.32 12.45
CA ARG A 560 1.09 -12.42 11.56
C ARG A 560 0.63 -13.61 12.39
N PHE A 561 -0.67 -13.79 12.53
CA PHE A 561 -1.28 -14.90 13.23
C PHE A 561 -1.82 -15.97 12.28
N ASP A 562 -2.39 -15.52 11.15
CA ASP A 562 -3.04 -16.39 10.18
C ASP A 562 -2.05 -16.93 9.15
N PRO A 563 -1.67 -18.22 9.22
CA PRO A 563 -0.75 -18.80 8.25
C PRO A 563 -1.36 -18.99 6.86
N SER A 564 -2.67 -18.82 6.71
CA SER A 564 -3.35 -18.90 5.42
C SER A 564 -3.58 -17.55 4.74
N SER A 565 -2.99 -16.48 5.28
CA SER A 565 -3.04 -15.14 4.72
C SER A 565 -1.63 -14.55 4.69
N VAL A 566 -0.70 -15.29 4.08
CA VAL A 566 0.72 -14.92 3.94
C VAL A 566 1.00 -14.61 2.49
N GLU A 567 1.86 -13.64 2.22
CA GLU A 567 2.24 -13.25 0.86
C GLU A 567 3.09 -14.33 0.20
N GLU A 568 2.77 -14.66 -1.05
CA GLU A 568 3.53 -15.53 -1.96
C GLU A 568 3.56 -17.03 -1.58
N ASP A 569 2.78 -17.45 -0.60
CA ASP A 569 2.55 -18.87 -0.34
C ASP A 569 1.67 -19.50 -1.44
N LEU A 570 1.73 -20.82 -1.57
CA LEU A 570 0.87 -21.58 -2.46
C LEU A 570 0.42 -22.86 -1.77
N GLY A 571 -0.88 -23.13 -1.87
CA GLY A 571 -1.47 -24.39 -1.42
C GLY A 571 -1.78 -24.44 0.07
N ASP A 572 -2.55 -25.44 0.43
CA ASP A 572 -3.11 -25.65 1.77
C ASP A 572 -2.16 -26.35 2.77
N ASP A 573 -0.98 -26.76 2.32
CA ASP A 573 0.04 -27.45 3.12
C ASP A 573 1.41 -26.79 2.93
N PRO A 574 1.79 -25.82 3.79
CA PRO A 574 3.05 -25.09 3.64
C PRO A 574 4.29 -25.99 3.76
N VAL A 575 4.24 -27.11 4.49
CA VAL A 575 5.35 -28.06 4.56
C VAL A 575 5.58 -28.72 3.20
N LYS A 576 4.51 -29.22 2.60
CA LYS A 576 4.60 -29.92 1.30
C LYS A 576 4.95 -28.94 0.17
N ALA A 577 4.36 -27.77 0.18
CA ALA A 577 4.67 -26.69 -0.77
C ALA A 577 6.15 -26.30 -0.69
N SER A 578 6.67 -26.10 0.54
CA SER A 578 8.07 -25.76 0.78
C SER A 578 9.04 -26.89 0.39
N GLU A 579 8.66 -28.15 0.55
CA GLU A 579 9.45 -29.29 0.04
C GLU A 579 9.60 -29.25 -1.49
N TYR A 580 8.53 -28.99 -2.22
CA TYR A 580 8.56 -28.83 -3.68
C TYR A 580 9.40 -27.61 -4.08
N GLY A 581 9.17 -26.47 -3.44
CA GLY A 581 9.93 -25.24 -3.67
C GLY A 581 11.43 -25.45 -3.43
N ARG A 582 11.82 -26.03 -2.29
CA ARG A 582 13.22 -26.35 -1.97
C ARG A 582 13.88 -27.25 -3.03
N ARG A 583 13.20 -28.31 -3.47
CA ARG A 583 13.72 -29.19 -4.54
C ARG A 583 13.98 -28.41 -5.82
N ASN A 584 13.10 -27.47 -6.14
CA ASN A 584 13.26 -26.59 -7.30
C ASN A 584 14.47 -25.66 -7.14
N LEU A 585 14.68 -25.06 -5.95
CA LEU A 585 15.84 -24.22 -5.69
C LEU A 585 17.16 -25.02 -5.80
N GLN A 586 17.19 -26.22 -5.23
CA GLN A 586 18.34 -27.14 -5.37
C GLN A 586 18.60 -27.50 -6.84
N TYR A 587 17.55 -27.72 -7.62
CA TYR A 587 17.66 -28.01 -9.05
C TYR A 587 18.21 -26.80 -9.82
N ILE A 588 17.80 -25.59 -9.50
CA ILE A 588 18.34 -24.36 -10.09
C ILE A 588 19.82 -24.24 -9.81
N LEU A 589 20.28 -24.34 -8.55
CA LEU A 589 21.69 -24.20 -8.20
C LEU A 589 22.56 -25.27 -8.89
N LYS A 590 22.04 -26.47 -9.08
CA LYS A 590 22.76 -27.55 -9.77
C LYS A 590 22.97 -27.25 -11.25
N HIS A 591 22.06 -26.54 -11.90
CA HIS A 591 22.05 -26.37 -13.36
C HIS A 591 22.27 -24.92 -13.82
N ILE A 592 22.41 -23.96 -12.94
CA ILE A 592 22.46 -22.52 -13.27
C ILE A 592 23.65 -22.21 -14.23
N ASN A 593 24.82 -22.79 -13.97
CA ASN A 593 25.98 -22.59 -14.83
C ASN A 593 25.78 -23.20 -16.22
N GLU A 594 25.12 -24.35 -16.32
CA GLU A 594 24.78 -24.99 -17.62
C GLU A 594 23.80 -24.11 -18.42
N TRP A 595 22.84 -23.46 -17.76
CA TRP A 595 21.77 -22.77 -18.47
C TRP A 595 22.16 -21.38 -19.00
N VAL A 596 23.00 -20.62 -18.29
CA VAL A 596 23.19 -19.19 -18.58
C VAL A 596 24.66 -18.73 -18.65
N ALA A 597 25.68 -19.59 -18.42
CA ALA A 597 27.07 -19.15 -18.35
C ALA A 597 27.61 -18.55 -19.66
N ASP A 598 27.11 -18.95 -20.80
CA ASP A 598 27.47 -18.41 -22.11
C ASP A 598 26.98 -16.95 -22.31
N LYS A 599 25.93 -16.55 -21.61
CA LYS A 599 25.30 -15.23 -21.70
C LYS A 599 25.59 -14.30 -20.51
N ASP A 600 26.11 -14.86 -19.40
CA ASP A 600 26.40 -14.16 -18.15
C ASP A 600 27.87 -14.31 -17.76
N LYS A 601 28.76 -13.73 -18.58
CA LYS A 601 30.22 -13.91 -18.42
C LYS A 601 30.81 -13.13 -17.25
N ASP A 602 30.16 -12.06 -16.81
CA ASP A 602 30.55 -11.24 -15.67
C ASP A 602 29.94 -11.70 -14.33
N PHE A 603 29.17 -12.78 -14.36
CA PHE A 603 28.48 -13.37 -13.21
C PHE A 603 27.38 -12.47 -12.55
N GLU A 604 27.00 -11.38 -13.18
CA GLU A 604 26.02 -10.46 -12.60
C GLU A 604 24.67 -11.16 -12.38
N PHE A 605 24.12 -11.79 -13.42
CA PHE A 605 22.82 -12.47 -13.34
C PHE A 605 22.86 -13.68 -12.40
N ARG A 606 23.87 -14.55 -12.50
CA ARG A 606 23.96 -15.75 -11.64
C ARG A 606 24.18 -15.41 -10.18
N THR A 607 24.99 -14.39 -9.90
CA THR A 607 25.19 -13.91 -8.52
C THR A 607 23.89 -13.39 -7.93
N ALA A 608 23.14 -12.62 -8.72
CA ALA A 608 21.84 -12.11 -8.36
C ALA A 608 20.82 -13.24 -8.13
N LEU A 609 20.77 -14.19 -9.05
CA LEU A 609 19.85 -15.32 -8.95
C LEU A 609 20.17 -16.24 -7.75
N TYR A 610 21.46 -16.37 -7.39
CA TYR A 610 21.84 -17.08 -6.17
C TYR A 610 21.25 -16.41 -4.92
N ASP A 611 21.33 -15.08 -4.84
CA ASP A 611 20.74 -14.33 -3.73
C ASP A 611 19.21 -14.55 -3.68
N GLU A 612 18.56 -14.56 -4.85
CA GLU A 612 17.13 -14.87 -4.94
C GLU A 612 16.79 -16.32 -4.53
N VAL A 613 17.66 -17.27 -4.83
CA VAL A 613 17.52 -18.67 -4.35
C VAL A 613 17.55 -18.73 -2.82
N VAL A 614 18.53 -18.06 -2.20
CA VAL A 614 18.62 -18.01 -0.74
C VAL A 614 17.40 -17.30 -0.14
N TYR A 615 16.98 -16.19 -0.73
CA TYR A 615 15.80 -15.45 -0.32
C TYR A 615 14.52 -16.30 -0.44
N GLY A 616 14.33 -16.98 -1.57
CA GLY A 616 13.21 -17.90 -1.79
C GLY A 616 13.18 -19.04 -0.77
N TYR A 617 14.34 -19.57 -0.40
CA TYR A 617 14.43 -20.60 0.64
C TYR A 617 14.01 -20.07 2.02
N VAL A 618 14.49 -18.89 2.42
CA VAL A 618 14.04 -18.21 3.65
C VAL A 618 12.53 -18.07 3.67
N ARG A 619 11.94 -17.67 2.55
CA ARG A 619 10.50 -17.50 2.40
C ARG A 619 9.74 -18.82 2.59
N TYR A 620 10.18 -19.90 1.95
CA TYR A 620 9.55 -21.22 2.13
C TYR A 620 9.60 -21.70 3.59
N LEU A 621 10.73 -21.50 4.27
CA LEU A 621 10.85 -21.81 5.69
C LEU A 621 9.91 -20.93 6.55
N SER A 622 9.71 -19.68 6.16
CA SER A 622 8.82 -18.75 6.87
C SER A 622 7.36 -19.16 6.75
N PHE A 623 6.93 -19.69 5.60
CA PHE A 623 5.56 -20.24 5.45
C PHE A 623 5.32 -21.39 6.41
N VAL A 624 6.26 -22.31 6.53
CA VAL A 624 6.19 -23.41 7.49
C VAL A 624 6.21 -22.92 8.93
N LEU A 625 7.05 -21.93 9.23
CA LEU A 625 7.16 -21.36 10.57
C LEU A 625 5.86 -20.70 11.02
N ALA A 626 5.08 -20.12 10.09
CA ALA A 626 3.79 -19.50 10.39
C ALA A 626 2.76 -20.47 10.97
N ASP A 627 2.82 -21.75 10.62
CA ASP A 627 1.94 -22.79 11.21
C ASP A 627 2.20 -23.00 12.70
N ILE A 628 3.43 -22.75 13.19
CA ILE A 628 3.79 -22.96 14.59
C ILE A 628 3.20 -21.84 15.44
N GLY A 629 2.19 -22.16 16.24
CA GLY A 629 1.44 -21.19 17.02
C GLY A 629 0.50 -20.33 16.15
N GLY A 630 0.18 -20.78 14.94
CA GLY A 630 -0.69 -20.09 14.00
C GLY A 630 -2.18 -20.16 14.42
N ILE A 631 -2.92 -19.11 14.04
CA ILE A 631 -4.36 -18.99 14.27
C ILE A 631 -5.00 -18.46 12.98
N TYR A 632 -5.83 -19.28 12.34
CA TYR A 632 -6.64 -18.87 11.19
C TYR A 632 -7.67 -17.84 11.64
N LEU A 633 -7.80 -16.74 10.92
CA LEU A 633 -8.71 -15.65 11.21
C LEU A 633 -9.77 -15.53 10.11
N ASN A 634 -11.01 -15.28 10.48
CA ASN A 634 -12.07 -15.02 9.52
C ASN A 634 -12.93 -13.86 10.00
N GLU A 635 -13.10 -12.86 9.15
CA GLU A 635 -14.17 -11.89 9.31
C GLU A 635 -15.51 -12.59 9.14
N ARG A 636 -16.44 -12.37 10.07
CA ARG A 636 -17.74 -13.04 10.02
C ARG A 636 -18.84 -12.22 10.69
N TYR A 637 -20.08 -12.48 10.24
CA TYR A 637 -21.29 -12.09 10.95
C TYR A 637 -21.98 -13.31 11.56
N ASP A 638 -22.96 -13.09 12.43
CA ASP A 638 -23.71 -14.17 13.02
C ASP A 638 -24.48 -14.95 11.93
N GLY A 639 -24.39 -16.27 11.95
CA GLY A 639 -24.90 -17.17 10.90
C GLY A 639 -23.90 -17.58 9.82
N ASP A 640 -22.73 -16.96 9.71
CA ASP A 640 -21.68 -17.39 8.79
C ASP A 640 -21.09 -18.75 9.21
N GLN A 641 -20.71 -19.58 8.21
CA GLN A 641 -20.28 -20.97 8.42
C GLN A 641 -18.96 -21.10 9.19
N ARG A 642 -18.00 -20.19 8.99
CA ARG A 642 -16.68 -20.24 9.61
C ARG A 642 -16.69 -19.58 10.99
N PRO A 643 -15.93 -20.12 11.97
CA PRO A 643 -15.69 -19.40 13.22
C PRO A 643 -14.82 -18.17 12.99
N SER A 644 -14.85 -17.18 13.90
CA SER A 644 -14.00 -16.00 13.83
C SER A 644 -12.51 -16.33 13.90
N TYR A 645 -12.15 -17.39 14.59
CA TYR A 645 -10.79 -17.92 14.60
C TYR A 645 -10.78 -19.45 14.79
N GLN A 646 -9.68 -20.06 14.32
CA GLN A 646 -9.40 -21.48 14.54
C GLN A 646 -7.90 -21.68 14.70
N THR A 647 -7.47 -22.35 15.76
CA THR A 647 -6.04 -22.64 15.97
C THR A 647 -5.54 -23.72 14.99
N VAL A 648 -4.29 -23.56 14.55
CA VAL A 648 -3.61 -24.62 13.79
C VAL A 648 -3.51 -25.87 14.67
N SER A 649 -3.82 -27.03 14.10
CA SER A 649 -3.85 -28.28 14.87
C SER A 649 -2.47 -28.64 15.44
N LYS A 650 -2.44 -29.37 16.57
CA LYS A 650 -1.19 -29.83 17.16
C LYS A 650 -0.37 -30.68 16.19
N GLU A 651 -1.02 -31.52 15.41
CA GLU A 651 -0.39 -32.36 14.40
C GLU A 651 0.30 -31.56 13.33
N GLN A 652 -0.35 -30.51 12.84
CA GLN A 652 0.21 -29.63 11.81
C GLN A 652 1.36 -28.82 12.36
N GLN A 653 1.25 -28.25 13.56
CA GLN A 653 2.35 -27.56 14.22
C GLN A 653 3.57 -28.45 14.44
N LYS A 654 3.35 -29.73 14.86
CA LYS A 654 4.43 -30.73 15.00
C LYS A 654 5.03 -31.10 13.65
N LYS A 655 4.24 -31.23 12.61
CA LYS A 655 4.70 -31.48 11.24
C LYS A 655 5.62 -30.33 10.77
N ALA A 656 5.21 -29.09 11.00
CA ALA A 656 5.98 -27.90 10.69
C ALA A 656 7.31 -27.85 11.47
N LEU A 657 7.27 -28.04 12.80
CA LEU A 657 8.48 -28.12 13.62
C LEU A 657 9.45 -29.21 13.15
N ASN A 658 8.94 -30.43 12.89
CA ASN A 658 9.77 -31.53 12.44
C ASN A 658 10.42 -31.24 11.08
N PHE A 659 9.71 -30.58 10.16
CA PHE A 659 10.28 -30.16 8.88
C PHE A 659 11.46 -29.19 9.12
N LEU A 660 11.26 -28.11 9.87
CA LEU A 660 12.30 -27.11 10.13
C LEU A 660 13.52 -27.71 10.85
N LEU A 661 13.30 -28.58 11.84
CA LEU A 661 14.39 -29.28 12.54
C LEU A 661 15.16 -30.24 11.59
N ASN A 662 14.47 -30.86 10.63
CA ASN A 662 15.12 -31.72 9.64
C ASN A 662 15.93 -30.92 8.61
N GLU A 663 15.52 -29.71 8.25
CA GLU A 663 16.31 -28.82 7.38
C GLU A 663 17.70 -28.54 7.98
N LEU A 664 17.82 -28.44 9.30
CA LEU A 664 19.11 -28.27 10.00
C LEU A 664 20.12 -29.41 9.77
N LYS A 665 19.67 -30.58 9.28
CA LYS A 665 20.57 -31.73 9.07
C LYS A 665 21.45 -31.60 7.84
N ASP A 666 20.95 -30.87 6.82
CA ASP A 666 21.72 -30.69 5.56
C ASP A 666 21.33 -29.37 4.88
N LEU A 667 22.08 -28.35 5.20
CA LEU A 667 22.06 -27.05 4.53
C LEU A 667 23.25 -26.85 3.58
N SER A 668 24.10 -27.87 3.41
CA SER A 668 25.35 -27.78 2.62
C SER A 668 25.11 -27.41 1.15
N TRP A 669 23.91 -27.74 0.63
CA TRP A 669 23.52 -27.38 -0.74
C TRP A 669 23.46 -25.87 -0.99
N LEU A 670 23.27 -25.05 0.07
CA LEU A 670 23.31 -23.59 -0.03
C LEU A 670 24.72 -23.06 -0.33
N ASP A 671 25.74 -23.76 0.16
CA ASP A 671 27.12 -23.39 -0.12
C ASP A 671 27.62 -23.96 -1.47
N ALA A 672 26.90 -24.89 -2.10
CA ALA A 672 27.06 -25.44 -3.46
C ALA A 672 28.46 -25.21 -4.08
N ASN A 673 29.53 -25.63 -3.38
CA ASN A 673 30.92 -25.21 -3.61
C ASN A 673 31.40 -25.38 -5.07
N GLU A 674 30.93 -26.40 -5.77
CA GLU A 674 31.26 -26.61 -7.19
C GLU A 674 30.60 -25.56 -8.10
N THR A 675 29.40 -25.08 -7.75
CA THR A 675 28.72 -24.04 -8.50
C THR A 675 29.26 -22.66 -8.17
N LEU A 676 29.48 -22.38 -6.87
CA LEU A 676 29.83 -21.05 -6.37
C LEU A 676 31.34 -20.75 -6.43
N LYS A 677 32.20 -21.71 -6.72
CA LYS A 677 33.68 -21.50 -6.80
C LYS A 677 34.09 -20.45 -7.85
N GLU A 678 33.24 -20.20 -8.82
CA GLU A 678 33.46 -19.19 -9.87
C GLU A 678 32.91 -17.81 -9.49
N PHE A 679 32.08 -17.73 -8.46
CA PHE A 679 31.44 -16.48 -8.00
C PHE A 679 32.34 -15.70 -7.03
N PRO A 680 32.09 -14.42 -6.78
CA PRO A 680 32.80 -13.69 -5.74
C PRO A 680 32.72 -14.41 -4.39
N ILE A 681 33.85 -14.42 -3.64
CA ILE A 681 33.95 -15.13 -2.36
C ILE A 681 32.89 -14.63 -1.37
N ARG A 682 32.24 -15.56 -0.71
CA ARG A 682 31.23 -15.30 0.32
C ARG A 682 31.48 -16.13 1.57
N THR A 683 30.94 -15.68 2.69
CA THR A 683 30.84 -16.49 3.92
C THR A 683 29.83 -17.62 3.71
N SER A 684 29.95 -18.72 4.46
CA SER A 684 29.00 -19.84 4.40
C SER A 684 27.58 -19.36 4.68
N VAL A 685 26.68 -19.52 3.70
CA VAL A 685 25.26 -19.23 3.81
C VAL A 685 24.58 -20.32 4.64
N ALA A 686 24.99 -21.56 4.48
CA ALA A 686 24.47 -22.69 5.26
C ALA A 686 24.58 -22.43 6.78
N MET A 687 25.73 -21.93 7.27
CA MET A 687 25.91 -21.63 8.68
C MET A 687 25.04 -20.46 9.16
N GLN A 688 24.82 -19.45 8.33
CA GLN A 688 23.91 -18.34 8.66
C GLN A 688 22.46 -18.83 8.72
N MET A 689 22.06 -19.73 7.81
CA MET A 689 20.73 -20.32 7.79
C MET A 689 20.47 -21.24 9.00
N GLU A 690 21.49 -22.00 9.46
CA GLU A 690 21.36 -22.76 10.71
C GLU A 690 20.91 -21.84 11.86
N ASN A 691 21.60 -20.69 12.05
CA ASN A 691 21.26 -19.74 13.10
C ASN A 691 19.85 -19.16 12.91
N ALA A 692 19.51 -18.74 11.67
CA ALA A 692 18.21 -18.16 11.36
C ALA A 692 17.04 -19.14 11.63
N ILE A 693 17.20 -20.41 11.27
CA ILE A 693 16.18 -21.43 11.52
C ILE A 693 15.98 -21.66 13.04
N ILE A 694 17.08 -21.78 13.81
CA ILE A 694 17.00 -21.99 15.26
C ILE A 694 16.35 -20.79 15.95
N ASP A 695 16.76 -19.59 15.58
CA ASP A 695 16.20 -18.34 16.12
C ASP A 695 14.71 -18.23 15.76
N GLY A 696 14.34 -18.53 14.51
CA GLY A 696 12.96 -18.61 14.05
C GLY A 696 12.12 -19.58 14.90
N ILE A 697 12.58 -20.82 15.05
CA ILE A 697 11.87 -21.83 15.85
C ILE A 697 11.69 -21.33 17.30
N LEU A 698 12.73 -20.87 17.96
CA LEU A 698 12.65 -20.44 19.36
C LEU A 698 11.81 -19.16 19.55
N SER A 699 11.75 -18.30 18.54
CA SER A 699 10.89 -17.11 18.57
C SER A 699 9.39 -17.45 18.63
N ARG A 700 8.97 -18.63 18.15
CA ARG A 700 7.57 -19.05 18.14
C ARG A 700 7.02 -19.50 19.51
N CYS A 701 7.85 -19.61 20.54
CA CYS A 701 7.38 -20.01 21.87
C CYS A 701 6.18 -19.21 22.39
N GLY A 702 6.18 -17.88 22.19
CA GLY A 702 5.08 -17.02 22.61
C GLY A 702 3.82 -17.25 21.77
N ALA A 703 3.96 -17.41 20.45
CA ALA A 703 2.84 -17.72 19.56
C ALA A 703 2.20 -19.07 19.91
N VAL A 704 3.03 -20.08 20.20
CA VAL A 704 2.55 -21.40 20.67
C VAL A 704 1.75 -21.27 21.99
N SER A 705 2.21 -20.40 22.93
CA SER A 705 1.46 -20.14 24.17
C SER A 705 0.07 -19.57 23.90
N ILE A 706 -0.01 -18.52 23.04
CA ILE A 706 -1.28 -17.90 22.67
C ILE A 706 -2.19 -18.91 21.94
N CYS A 707 -1.66 -19.63 20.97
CA CYS A 707 -2.40 -20.64 20.22
C CYS A 707 -2.95 -21.75 21.16
N SER A 708 -2.10 -22.20 22.10
CA SER A 708 -2.49 -23.18 23.11
C SER A 708 -3.62 -22.70 24.02
N ASP A 709 -3.60 -21.43 24.44
CA ASP A 709 -4.65 -20.80 25.23
C ASP A 709 -5.99 -20.72 24.48
N LYS A 710 -5.94 -20.48 23.18
CA LYS A 710 -7.12 -20.36 22.31
C LYS A 710 -7.62 -21.71 21.75
N ALA A 711 -6.89 -22.79 21.94
CA ALA A 711 -7.27 -24.09 21.42
C ALA A 711 -8.49 -24.68 22.20
N THR A 712 -9.49 -25.18 21.46
CA THR A 712 -10.68 -25.76 22.02
C THR A 712 -10.49 -27.24 22.37
N SER A 713 -9.46 -27.88 21.82
CA SER A 713 -9.13 -29.29 22.08
C SER A 713 -7.65 -29.57 21.82
N ALA A 714 -7.05 -30.50 22.56
CA ALA A 714 -5.70 -31.02 22.36
C ALA A 714 -4.63 -29.96 22.06
N PRO A 715 -4.42 -28.95 22.92
CA PRO A 715 -3.46 -27.89 22.67
C PRO A 715 -2.04 -28.43 22.50
N TYR A 716 -1.25 -27.78 21.62
CA TYR A 716 0.19 -27.96 21.60
C TYR A 716 0.79 -26.97 22.59
N THR A 717 1.08 -27.47 23.78
CA THR A 717 1.56 -26.59 24.86
C THR A 717 2.99 -26.17 24.64
N GLN A 718 3.36 -25.00 25.16
CA GLN A 718 4.71 -24.48 25.11
C GLN A 718 5.73 -25.45 25.74
N LYS A 719 5.35 -26.15 26.79
CA LYS A 719 6.18 -27.19 27.45
C LYS A 719 6.44 -28.37 26.50
N GLU A 720 5.41 -28.82 25.75
CA GLU A 720 5.59 -29.90 24.76
C GLU A 720 6.43 -29.43 23.58
N TYR A 721 6.24 -28.18 23.13
CA TYR A 721 7.01 -27.55 22.07
C TYR A 721 8.51 -27.54 22.40
N LEU A 722 8.87 -27.01 23.54
CA LEU A 722 10.26 -27.00 24.01
C LEU A 722 10.83 -28.42 24.22
N ALA A 723 10.02 -29.36 24.70
CA ALA A 723 10.46 -30.76 24.87
C ALA A 723 10.71 -31.46 23.52
N ASP A 724 9.95 -31.14 22.47
CA ASP A 724 10.18 -31.67 21.12
C ASP A 724 11.47 -31.09 20.52
N ILE A 725 11.74 -29.79 20.68
CA ILE A 725 13.00 -29.15 20.26
C ILE A 725 14.19 -29.75 21.04
N GLU A 726 14.09 -29.82 22.35
CA GLU A 726 15.12 -30.35 23.24
C GLU A 726 15.46 -31.81 22.89
N ARG A 727 14.45 -32.62 22.61
CA ARG A 727 14.65 -34.02 22.19
C ARG A 727 15.50 -34.11 20.93
N PHE A 728 15.27 -33.24 19.96
CA PHE A 728 16.01 -33.23 18.70
C PHE A 728 17.45 -32.74 18.92
N VAL A 729 17.64 -31.60 19.56
CA VAL A 729 18.95 -30.95 19.77
C VAL A 729 19.91 -31.84 20.55
N TRP A 730 19.40 -32.53 21.57
CA TRP A 730 20.21 -33.33 22.46
C TRP A 730 20.17 -34.86 22.19
N ALA A 731 19.54 -35.26 21.08
CA ALA A 731 19.49 -36.67 20.70
C ALA A 731 20.89 -37.30 20.55
N PRO A 732 21.89 -36.68 19.88
CA PRO A 732 23.24 -37.22 19.76
C PRO A 732 23.93 -37.35 21.12
N THR A 733 23.77 -36.37 21.99
CA THR A 733 24.32 -36.39 23.39
C THR A 733 23.76 -37.54 24.20
N ARG A 734 22.43 -37.77 24.16
CA ARG A 734 21.78 -38.88 24.82
C ARG A 734 22.20 -40.26 24.29
N ALA A 735 22.54 -40.29 23.01
CA ALA A 735 23.07 -41.52 22.37
C ALA A 735 24.55 -41.76 22.60
N GLY A 736 25.25 -40.86 23.32
CA GLY A 736 26.70 -40.97 23.57
C GLY A 736 27.55 -40.84 22.27
N LYS A 737 27.02 -40.21 21.22
CA LYS A 737 27.74 -40.06 19.95
C LYS A 737 28.78 -38.96 20.02
N THR A 738 29.84 -39.10 19.18
CA THR A 738 30.69 -37.97 18.83
C THR A 738 29.86 -36.95 18.02
N LEU A 739 29.88 -35.70 18.46
CA LEU A 739 29.12 -34.62 17.82
C LEU A 739 29.84 -34.12 16.57
N THR A 740 29.08 -33.83 15.55
CA THR A 740 29.53 -33.05 14.38
C THR A 740 29.64 -31.56 14.73
N ASP A 741 30.34 -30.78 13.92
CA ASP A 741 30.40 -29.31 14.12
C ASP A 741 29.03 -28.64 14.06
N THR A 742 28.15 -29.12 13.17
CA THR A 742 26.75 -28.65 13.08
C THR A 742 25.98 -28.94 14.39
N GLU A 743 26.10 -30.15 14.93
CA GLU A 743 25.43 -30.52 16.19
C GLU A 743 25.98 -29.70 17.37
N MET A 744 27.28 -29.42 17.41
CA MET A 744 27.88 -28.54 18.43
C MET A 744 27.38 -27.10 18.31
N ARG A 745 27.29 -26.54 17.08
CA ARG A 745 26.71 -25.20 16.86
C ARG A 745 25.25 -25.14 17.24
N LEU A 746 24.45 -26.12 16.85
CA LEU A 746 23.03 -26.20 17.18
C LEU A 746 22.81 -26.21 18.70
N GLN A 747 23.57 -27.05 19.45
CA GLN A 747 23.50 -27.11 20.91
C GLN A 747 23.91 -25.77 21.56
N MET A 748 24.93 -25.11 21.02
CA MET A 748 25.40 -23.82 21.52
C MET A 748 24.35 -22.72 21.29
N ASN A 749 23.76 -22.65 20.07
CA ASN A 749 22.76 -21.63 19.74
C ASN A 749 21.49 -21.82 20.58
N TYR A 750 21.00 -23.07 20.69
CA TYR A 750 19.88 -23.40 21.55
C TYR A 750 20.12 -22.99 23.00
N LEU A 751 21.30 -23.35 23.54
CA LEU A 751 21.68 -22.95 24.89
C LEU A 751 21.75 -21.44 25.09
N THR A 752 22.34 -20.71 24.12
CA THR A 752 22.45 -19.25 24.19
C THR A 752 21.07 -18.61 24.28
N LYS A 753 20.11 -19.06 23.48
CA LYS A 753 18.72 -18.57 23.52
C LYS A 753 18.00 -18.88 24.84
N LEU A 754 18.22 -20.05 25.40
CA LEU A 754 17.67 -20.38 26.71
C LEU A 754 18.26 -19.52 27.82
N ILE A 755 19.56 -19.24 27.78
CA ILE A 755 20.22 -18.36 28.74
C ILE A 755 19.68 -16.93 28.62
N GLU A 756 19.61 -16.39 27.41
CA GLU A 756 19.03 -15.06 27.16
C GLU A 756 17.60 -14.94 27.69
N GLY A 757 16.78 -15.97 27.46
CA GLY A 757 15.39 -16.01 27.93
C GLY A 757 15.23 -16.23 29.44
N SER A 758 16.22 -16.82 30.12
CA SER A 758 16.14 -17.15 31.57
C SER A 758 16.67 -16.05 32.49
N VAL A 759 17.45 -15.09 31.99
CA VAL A 759 18.11 -14.02 32.75
C VAL A 759 17.41 -12.68 32.61
N THR A 760 16.54 -12.37 33.55
CA THR A 760 15.68 -11.18 33.53
C THR A 760 16.41 -9.83 33.75
N GLY A 761 17.67 -9.81 34.17
CA GLY A 761 18.38 -8.59 34.58
C GLY A 761 19.11 -7.83 33.47
N VAL A 762 19.51 -8.49 32.41
CA VAL A 762 20.37 -7.89 31.35
C VAL A 762 19.60 -7.57 30.07
N ALA A 763 18.43 -8.16 29.87
CA ALA A 763 17.70 -8.13 28.61
C ALA A 763 16.59 -7.08 28.50
N LYS A 764 16.40 -6.17 29.48
CA LYS A 764 15.31 -5.16 29.40
C LYS A 764 15.37 -4.24 28.18
N ASN A 765 16.50 -4.14 27.50
CA ASN A 765 16.63 -3.39 26.25
C ASN A 765 16.61 -4.26 24.99
N ALA A 766 16.92 -5.54 25.08
CA ALA A 766 16.86 -6.49 23.97
C ALA A 766 15.45 -7.09 23.78
N THR A 767 14.75 -7.36 24.89
CA THR A 767 13.40 -7.97 24.90
C THR A 767 12.30 -7.07 24.34
N ARG A 768 12.45 -5.73 24.40
CA ARG A 768 11.47 -4.84 23.73
C ARG A 768 11.59 -4.83 22.20
N LYS A 769 12.78 -5.12 21.67
CA LYS A 769 12.94 -5.37 20.21
C LYS A 769 12.49 -6.78 19.84
N GLY A 770 12.77 -7.79 20.68
CA GLY A 770 12.39 -9.18 20.42
C GLY A 770 10.90 -9.47 20.52
N ILE A 771 10.09 -8.63 21.19
CA ILE A 771 8.62 -8.83 21.27
C ILE A 771 7.93 -8.36 19.98
N THR A 772 8.46 -7.35 19.31
CA THR A 772 7.99 -6.94 17.97
C THR A 772 8.38 -7.92 16.87
N ASP A 773 9.50 -8.64 17.04
CA ASP A 773 9.96 -9.69 16.12
C ASP A 773 9.42 -11.08 16.45
N MET A 774 8.64 -11.23 17.52
CA MET A 774 8.14 -12.52 18.02
C MET A 774 7.15 -13.21 17.06
N TYR A 775 6.64 -12.49 16.07
CA TYR A 775 5.76 -12.97 15.01
C TYR A 775 6.44 -12.93 13.65
N GLY A 776 7.72 -12.61 13.63
CA GLY A 776 8.52 -12.46 12.42
C GLY A 776 8.87 -13.78 11.78
N ILE A 777 8.81 -13.80 10.54
CA ILE A 777 9.57 -14.49 9.52
C ILE A 777 10.99 -14.73 10.02
N ILE A 778 11.63 -15.81 9.61
CA ILE A 778 13.07 -16.00 9.75
C ILE A 778 13.76 -14.71 9.28
N GLU A 779 14.51 -14.04 10.16
CA GLU A 779 15.17 -12.78 9.80
C GLU A 779 16.05 -12.99 8.58
N ILE A 780 15.77 -12.20 7.54
CA ILE A 780 16.61 -12.19 6.36
C ILE A 780 18.00 -11.68 6.78
N PRO A 781 19.07 -12.41 6.48
CA PRO A 781 20.43 -11.95 6.79
C PRO A 781 20.70 -10.53 6.25
N GLU A 782 21.37 -9.68 7.04
CA GLU A 782 21.62 -8.28 6.68
C GLU A 782 22.39 -8.13 5.35
N TRP A 783 23.25 -9.07 5.02
CA TRP A 783 23.95 -9.06 3.73
C TRP A 783 22.99 -9.30 2.54
N LEU A 784 21.96 -10.14 2.72
CA LEU A 784 20.96 -10.39 1.69
C LEU A 784 20.01 -9.19 1.55
N LYS A 785 19.65 -8.53 2.65
CA LYS A 785 18.97 -7.24 2.64
C LYS A 785 19.81 -6.19 1.91
N ALA A 786 21.12 -6.15 2.14
CA ALA A 786 22.05 -5.24 1.48
C ALA A 786 22.13 -5.50 -0.02
N ALA A 787 22.28 -6.77 -0.45
CA ALA A 787 22.36 -7.16 -1.85
C ALA A 787 21.05 -6.82 -2.60
N SER A 788 19.91 -7.03 -1.97
CA SER A 788 18.62 -6.65 -2.53
C SER A 788 18.47 -5.13 -2.61
N ARG A 789 18.97 -4.36 -1.61
CA ARG A 789 19.02 -2.87 -1.63
C ARG A 789 19.83 -2.35 -2.80
N GLU A 790 20.99 -2.90 -3.00
CA GLU A 790 21.89 -2.50 -4.07
C GLU A 790 21.27 -2.76 -5.45
N ARG A 791 20.55 -3.86 -5.60
CA ARG A 791 19.97 -4.30 -6.87
C ARG A 791 18.63 -3.66 -7.21
N PHE A 792 17.73 -3.57 -6.24
CA PHE A 792 16.35 -3.10 -6.46
C PHE A 792 16.08 -1.68 -5.92
N GLY A 793 17.07 -1.02 -5.33
CA GLY A 793 16.93 0.29 -4.72
C GLY A 793 16.09 0.31 -3.45
N ILE A 794 15.51 -0.84 -3.05
CA ILE A 794 14.57 -0.95 -1.95
C ILE A 794 14.67 -2.30 -1.30
N VAL A 795 14.70 -2.32 0.03
CA VAL A 795 14.58 -3.55 0.79
C VAL A 795 13.75 -3.36 2.05
N SER A 796 12.57 -3.90 1.99
CA SER A 796 11.95 -4.55 3.14
C SER A 796 11.15 -5.73 2.59
N GLU A 797 10.94 -6.74 3.40
CA GLU A 797 10.03 -7.85 3.09
C GLU A 797 8.64 -7.33 2.70
N GLU A 798 8.22 -6.22 3.29
CA GLU A 798 7.04 -5.45 2.94
C GLU A 798 7.07 -4.93 1.50
N PHE A 799 8.24 -4.80 0.90
CA PHE A 799 8.43 -4.21 -0.43
C PHE A 799 8.57 -5.24 -1.56
N MET A 800 9.11 -6.39 -1.27
CA MET A 800 9.21 -7.49 -2.26
C MET A 800 7.83 -8.07 -2.61
N GLY A 801 6.84 -7.79 -1.77
CA GLY A 801 5.45 -8.12 -1.99
C GLY A 801 4.59 -6.98 -2.56
N CYS A 802 5.12 -5.76 -2.64
CA CYS A 802 4.28 -4.59 -2.80
C CYS A 802 4.16 -4.12 -4.24
N PHE A 803 3.14 -4.55 -4.89
CA PHE A 803 2.34 -3.68 -5.72
C PHE A 803 1.34 -2.94 -4.80
N ASN A 804 1.83 -2.06 -3.95
CA ASN A 804 1.00 -1.51 -2.89
C ASN A 804 0.28 -0.24 -3.34
N ASN A 805 -1.02 -0.25 -3.18
CA ASN A 805 -1.73 0.95 -2.80
C ASN A 805 -1.48 1.24 -1.30
N LYS A 806 -0.20 1.40 -0.96
CA LYS A 806 0.31 1.56 0.40
C LYS A 806 -0.36 2.72 1.14
N HIS A 807 -0.88 3.68 0.41
CA HIS A 807 -1.53 4.87 0.95
C HIS A 807 -2.88 4.54 1.59
N ALA A 808 -3.72 3.74 0.93
CA ALA A 808 -5.01 3.34 1.47
C ALA A 808 -4.86 2.30 2.60
N GLU A 809 -3.90 1.37 2.45
CA GLU A 809 -3.62 0.35 3.47
C GLU A 809 -2.96 0.95 4.72
N MET A 810 -2.06 1.92 4.57
CA MET A 810 -1.49 2.65 5.71
C MET A 810 -2.48 3.63 6.32
N GLN A 811 -3.46 4.15 5.58
CA GLN A 811 -4.57 4.90 6.16
C GLN A 811 -5.49 3.99 6.98
N ALA A 812 -5.81 2.79 6.48
CA ALA A 812 -6.54 1.80 7.23
C ALA A 812 -5.77 1.40 8.51
N ALA A 813 -4.46 1.10 8.41
CA ALA A 813 -3.61 0.81 9.56
C ALA A 813 -3.48 1.98 10.55
N ARG A 814 -3.51 3.23 10.07
CA ARG A 814 -3.45 4.43 10.91
C ARG A 814 -4.78 4.74 11.58
N LEU A 815 -5.90 4.45 10.93
CA LEU A 815 -7.23 4.52 11.54
C LEU A 815 -7.41 3.42 12.59
N GLU A 816 -6.86 2.23 12.34
CA GLU A 816 -6.79 1.14 13.32
C GLU A 816 -5.91 1.52 14.53
N GLU A 817 -4.81 2.24 14.34
CA GLU A 817 -3.96 2.76 15.41
C GLU A 817 -4.68 3.82 16.27
N ILE A 818 -5.50 4.66 15.65
CA ILE A 818 -6.31 5.69 16.33
C ILE A 818 -7.54 5.08 16.97
N SER A 819 -8.14 4.05 16.38
CA SER A 819 -9.34 3.37 16.91
C SER A 819 -9.04 2.35 18.02
N GLY A 820 -7.78 1.98 18.22
CA GLY A 820 -7.38 0.93 19.16
C GLY A 820 -7.75 -0.50 18.73
N PHE A 821 -8.29 -0.66 17.54
CA PHE A 821 -8.58 -1.94 16.91
C PHE A 821 -7.46 -2.29 15.91
N GLU A 822 -6.44 -2.98 16.39
CA GLU A 822 -5.52 -3.69 15.52
C GLU A 822 -6.23 -4.98 15.03
N ASP A 823 -6.65 -5.02 13.78
CA ASP A 823 -7.15 -6.22 13.07
C ASP A 823 -8.27 -7.05 13.79
N GLY A 824 -9.10 -6.43 14.61
CA GLY A 824 -10.14 -7.15 15.38
C GLY A 824 -9.59 -8.15 16.40
N VAL A 825 -8.28 -8.25 16.55
CA VAL A 825 -7.60 -9.21 17.42
C VAL A 825 -6.90 -8.46 18.56
N ASP A 826 -7.59 -8.32 19.70
CA ASP A 826 -6.95 -7.84 20.93
C ASP A 826 -6.21 -8.99 21.63
N LEU A 827 -4.96 -9.23 21.22
CA LEU A 827 -4.05 -10.17 21.85
C LEU A 827 -3.03 -9.45 22.77
N LYS A 828 -3.44 -8.37 23.40
CA LYS A 828 -2.64 -7.68 24.45
C LYS A 828 -2.58 -8.47 25.77
N ALA A 829 -3.06 -9.71 25.79
CA ALA A 829 -2.84 -10.56 26.95
C ALA A 829 -1.34 -10.62 27.26
N PRO A 830 -0.91 -10.37 28.49
CA PRO A 830 0.49 -10.52 28.86
C PRO A 830 0.88 -11.97 28.54
N LEU A 831 1.94 -12.13 27.73
CA LEU A 831 2.56 -13.42 27.53
C LEU A 831 2.97 -13.95 28.91
N GLU A 832 2.69 -15.23 29.15
CA GLU A 832 3.19 -15.84 30.40
C GLU A 832 4.70 -15.65 30.49
N PRO A 833 5.22 -15.27 31.67
CA PRO A 833 6.65 -15.15 31.85
C PRO A 833 7.32 -16.51 31.57
N MET A 834 8.19 -16.54 30.57
CA MET A 834 8.87 -17.75 30.12
C MET A 834 10.12 -18.08 30.92
N GLU A 835 10.57 -17.15 31.73
CA GLU A 835 11.84 -17.24 32.45
C GLU A 835 11.94 -18.52 33.28
N HIS A 836 10.86 -18.87 33.96
CA HIS A 836 10.84 -20.08 34.78
C HIS A 836 10.91 -21.37 33.96
N VAL A 837 10.35 -21.35 32.74
CA VAL A 837 10.39 -22.49 31.81
C VAL A 837 11.81 -22.66 31.28
N TYR A 838 12.42 -21.59 30.79
CA TYR A 838 13.81 -21.61 30.31
C TYR A 838 14.80 -21.98 31.42
N PHE A 839 14.59 -21.43 32.62
CA PHE A 839 15.40 -21.77 33.80
C PHE A 839 15.30 -23.28 34.17
N GLY A 840 14.10 -23.84 34.09
CA GLY A 840 13.87 -25.27 34.27
C GLY A 840 14.58 -26.13 33.23
N GLU A 841 14.51 -25.73 31.94
CA GLU A 841 15.21 -26.40 30.84
C GLU A 841 16.74 -26.32 30.97
N LEU A 842 17.31 -25.16 31.40
CA LEU A 842 18.72 -25.01 31.66
C LEU A 842 19.25 -26.00 32.73
N LYS A 843 18.51 -26.20 33.84
CA LYS A 843 18.85 -27.19 34.86
C LYS A 843 18.84 -28.63 34.34
N LYS A 844 17.88 -28.94 33.49
CA LYS A 844 17.74 -30.26 32.88
C LYS A 844 18.88 -30.54 31.91
N ILE A 845 19.20 -29.58 31.05
CA ILE A 845 20.32 -29.65 30.09
C ILE A 845 21.64 -29.74 30.84
N ARG A 846 21.84 -28.96 31.89
CA ARG A 846 23.03 -29.06 32.77
C ARG A 846 23.28 -30.49 33.25
N SER A 847 22.24 -31.12 33.78
CA SER A 847 22.31 -32.52 34.24
C SER A 847 22.71 -33.49 33.14
N LEU A 848 22.11 -33.35 31.94
CA LEU A 848 22.41 -34.17 30.76
C LEU A 848 23.87 -33.99 30.32
N VAL A 849 24.32 -32.77 30.16
CA VAL A 849 25.68 -32.44 29.66
C VAL A 849 26.74 -32.86 30.69
N ALA A 850 26.47 -32.70 32.02
CA ALA A 850 27.37 -33.16 33.06
C ALA A 850 27.54 -34.70 33.02
N ALA A 851 26.49 -35.44 32.83
CA ALA A 851 26.53 -36.90 32.68
C ALA A 851 27.30 -37.35 31.39
N SER A 852 27.32 -36.52 30.36
CA SER A 852 27.95 -36.81 29.06
C SER A 852 29.34 -36.17 28.87
N ALA A 853 29.88 -35.48 29.88
CA ALA A 853 31.10 -34.65 29.75
C ALA A 853 32.37 -35.44 29.39
N SER A 854 32.38 -36.74 29.56
CA SER A 854 33.51 -37.66 29.25
C SER A 854 33.24 -38.50 27.98
N THR A 855 32.12 -38.30 27.28
CA THR A 855 31.76 -39.11 26.09
C THR A 855 32.19 -38.43 24.78
N GLY A 856 32.33 -39.22 23.72
CA GLY A 856 32.68 -38.75 22.37
C GLY A 856 34.16 -38.36 22.19
N SER A 857 34.43 -37.62 21.14
CA SER A 857 35.77 -37.13 20.77
C SER A 857 36.31 -36.09 21.78
N ALA A 858 37.61 -35.79 21.71
CA ALA A 858 38.20 -34.69 22.51
C ALA A 858 37.48 -33.32 22.29
N ASP A 859 37.04 -33.06 21.02
CA ASP A 859 36.30 -31.84 20.68
C ASP A 859 34.89 -31.86 21.29
N THR A 860 34.18 -32.97 21.19
CA THR A 860 32.89 -33.17 21.88
C THR A 860 32.98 -32.95 23.38
N GLN A 861 34.00 -33.48 24.03
CA GLN A 861 34.22 -33.27 25.46
C GLN A 861 34.58 -31.82 25.84
N ARG A 862 35.36 -31.12 24.97
CA ARG A 862 35.63 -29.67 25.13
C ARG A 862 34.36 -28.86 25.02
N HIS A 863 33.52 -29.20 24.03
CA HIS A 863 32.23 -28.56 23.82
C HIS A 863 31.35 -28.71 25.07
N TYR A 864 31.17 -29.94 25.60
CA TYR A 864 30.37 -30.14 26.83
C TYR A 864 30.90 -29.35 28.04
N ARG A 865 32.21 -29.29 28.24
CA ARG A 865 32.80 -28.45 29.31
C ARG A 865 32.47 -26.98 29.12
N LEU A 866 32.52 -26.46 27.89
CA LEU A 866 32.14 -25.07 27.58
C LEU A 866 30.66 -24.83 27.88
N LEU A 867 29.76 -25.74 27.47
CA LEU A 867 28.33 -25.63 27.74
C LEU A 867 28.09 -25.60 29.27
N LEU A 868 28.69 -26.50 30.05
CA LEU A 868 28.59 -26.50 31.50
C LEU A 868 29.03 -25.18 32.10
N TYR A 869 30.18 -24.66 31.68
CA TYR A 869 30.68 -23.37 32.15
C TYR A 869 29.65 -22.25 31.92
N LYS A 870 29.08 -22.16 30.69
CA LYS A 870 28.05 -21.14 30.34
C LYS A 870 26.78 -21.31 31.17
N ILE A 871 26.29 -22.55 31.35
CA ILE A 871 25.09 -22.83 32.14
C ILE A 871 25.33 -22.47 33.62
N ASP A 872 26.48 -22.84 34.17
CA ASP A 872 26.82 -22.53 35.57
C ASP A 872 26.96 -21.03 35.84
N GLN A 873 27.42 -20.25 34.84
CA GLN A 873 27.41 -18.78 34.91
C GLN A 873 25.98 -18.21 34.87
N ALA A 874 25.11 -18.76 34.03
CA ALA A 874 23.73 -18.30 33.88
C ALA A 874 22.83 -18.67 35.08
N LEU A 875 23.18 -19.74 35.84
CA LEU A 875 22.42 -20.20 37.01
C LEU A 875 22.88 -19.57 38.35
N LYS A 876 23.97 -18.80 38.33
CA LYS A 876 24.44 -17.99 39.48
C LYS A 876 23.67 -16.68 39.59
#